data_027a42a8f1c5737c5b88d627a364799b
#
_entry.id   027a42a8f1c5737c5b88d627a364799b
#
_cell.length_a   1.000
_cell.length_b   1.000
_cell.length_c   1.000
_cell.angle_alpha   90.00
_cell.angle_beta   90.00
_cell.angle_gamma   90.00
#
_symmetry.space_group_name_H-M   'P 1'
#
loop_
_entity.id
_entity.type
_entity.pdbx_description
1 polymer ?
#
loop_
_entity_poly.entity_id
_entity_poly.type
_entity_poly.pdbx_seq_one_letter_code
_entity_poly.pdbx_strand_id
1 'polypeptide(L)'
;MSEHASQAGPIAAAPVSDYVAVQTFAELPLSEELRRGIADKGYTSPTPVQAAVLAPILAGKDLIVRSKTGTGKTAAFGIPLLERIPIGTKHVAAVVLCNTRELALQVSQEIAELGKHKGIEVVAIYGGASAEEQMRALDRGAAVMVGTPGRVQDLFDRGRLKFDKVQTCVLDEADEMLGAGFFEDVTRILDRLPPSRQTLLFSATVPPDIEQLVQRYLRHPETILLSGDVFTVEHIENVLYDVVPAYPKPRNLLYLLEREDPESAIIFCNTKTDTELIANVLNRHGLDAEMLNGDLAQKERERVMARIKKGELRFMVATDLAARGIDISDLSHVINYSLPEDPAVYLHRVGRTGRMDKKGTAISLFTGAEMSTLSVLEKKFGIHFEKRQLPTPDEAKGLWTSKQIAELSEAMRSGSAFEAYLPLAKELAAAAEHQTLLAYALKYFFQHHRMERAQLRAAGEKLEAKHEALEVVQEAKEERKRVRPGEHGVERGRGPKREERGGSRDHGGRSSERPARSDRERFEASTAAATPPAEAPAGDVSAPAAAAGPAAPVDRVKLFITQGAEQGWEPESLALGLAGLAGQPRDAVLAIDLKPRHAYVVVKPDAHAAFLEKNGALLKEKPVGIEVARPRRR
;
A
#
# COMPACT_ATOMS: atom_id res chain seq x y z
N MET A 1 -12.34 -43.89 -32.88
CA MET A 1 -10.95 -43.97 -32.38
C MET A 1 -10.11 -43.11 -33.31
N SER A 2 -9.87 -41.91 -32.94
CA SER A 2 -8.84 -41.02 -33.53
C SER A 2 -8.52 -39.96 -32.50
N GLU A 3 -7.34 -40.13 -31.91
CA GLU A 3 -6.69 -39.20 -30.99
C GLU A 3 -6.36 -37.90 -31.73
N HIS A 4 -6.92 -36.77 -31.28
CA HIS A 4 -6.36 -35.45 -31.52
C HIS A 4 -5.88 -34.91 -30.19
N ALA A 5 -4.68 -35.33 -29.77
CA ALA A 5 -3.89 -34.61 -28.80
C ALA A 5 -3.37 -33.32 -29.47
N SER A 6 -4.01 -32.20 -29.19
CA SER A 6 -3.51 -30.87 -29.55
C SER A 6 -2.29 -30.57 -28.68
N GLN A 7 -1.11 -30.66 -29.25
CA GLN A 7 0.15 -30.15 -28.69
C GLN A 7 0.05 -28.61 -28.72
N ALA A 8 -0.31 -28.01 -27.59
CA ALA A 8 -0.07 -26.59 -27.37
C ALA A 8 1.44 -26.40 -27.16
N GLY A 9 2.14 -25.94 -28.17
CA GLY A 9 3.52 -25.49 -28.07
C GLY A 9 3.65 -24.27 -27.13
N PRO A 10 4.84 -23.99 -26.61
CA PRO A 10 5.07 -22.85 -25.76
C PRO A 10 4.63 -21.57 -26.49
N ILE A 11 3.91 -20.68 -25.77
CA ILE A 11 3.43 -19.40 -26.29
C ILE A 11 4.66 -18.64 -26.81
N ALA A 12 4.83 -18.60 -28.13
CA ALA A 12 5.94 -17.91 -28.77
C ALA A 12 5.81 -16.40 -28.50
N ALA A 13 6.79 -15.84 -27.84
CA ALA A 13 6.89 -14.40 -27.64
C ALA A 13 7.05 -13.72 -29.00
N ALA A 14 6.11 -12.83 -29.35
CA ALA A 14 6.26 -11.97 -30.50
C ALA A 14 7.45 -11.01 -30.27
N PRO A 15 8.22 -10.66 -31.34
CA PRO A 15 9.40 -9.83 -31.19
C PRO A 15 9.01 -8.44 -30.65
N VAL A 16 9.77 -8.02 -29.69
CA VAL A 16 9.75 -6.74 -29.04
C VAL A 16 9.91 -5.61 -30.05
N SER A 17 8.90 -4.76 -30.20
CA SER A 17 9.04 -3.50 -30.91
C SER A 17 9.43 -2.40 -29.94
N ASP A 18 10.55 -1.73 -30.17
CA ASP A 18 10.93 -0.49 -29.50
C ASP A 18 9.92 0.60 -29.90
N TYR A 19 8.78 0.61 -29.24
CA TYR A 19 7.76 1.64 -29.41
C TYR A 19 8.22 2.90 -28.66
N VAL A 20 8.98 3.73 -29.31
CA VAL A 20 9.06 5.14 -28.94
C VAL A 20 7.76 5.76 -29.41
N ALA A 21 6.89 6.17 -28.49
CA ALA A 21 5.66 6.85 -28.85
C ALA A 21 5.99 8.19 -29.52
N VAL A 22 5.93 8.21 -30.84
CA VAL A 22 6.14 9.42 -31.66
C VAL A 22 4.86 10.28 -31.68
N GLN A 23 3.72 9.77 -31.16
CA GLN A 23 2.41 10.41 -31.21
C GLN A 23 2.01 10.99 -29.87
N THR A 24 1.34 12.14 -29.93
CA THR A 24 0.68 12.73 -28.75
C THR A 24 -0.73 12.17 -28.59
N PHE A 25 -1.32 12.27 -27.38
CA PHE A 25 -2.73 11.89 -27.17
C PHE A 25 -3.72 12.69 -28.06
N ALA A 26 -3.33 13.89 -28.50
CA ALA A 26 -4.14 14.73 -29.38
C ALA A 26 -4.31 14.12 -30.78
N GLU A 27 -3.34 13.32 -31.23
CA GLU A 27 -3.33 12.68 -32.56
C GLU A 27 -4.05 11.33 -32.60
N LEU A 28 -4.34 10.76 -31.41
CA LEU A 28 -5.00 9.47 -31.32
C LEU A 28 -6.50 9.58 -31.63
N PRO A 29 -7.14 8.52 -32.15
CA PRO A 29 -8.57 8.51 -32.50
C PRO A 29 -9.45 8.37 -31.25
N LEU A 30 -9.48 9.43 -30.42
CA LEU A 30 -10.24 9.50 -29.18
C LEU A 30 -11.30 10.60 -29.26
N SER A 31 -12.40 10.44 -28.54
CA SER A 31 -13.45 11.46 -28.41
C SER A 31 -12.92 12.71 -27.72
N GLU A 32 -13.51 13.86 -28.06
CA GLU A 32 -13.10 15.17 -27.50
C GLU A 32 -13.26 15.21 -25.97
N GLU A 33 -14.32 14.60 -25.45
CA GLU A 33 -14.57 14.50 -24.01
C GLU A 33 -13.45 13.73 -23.30
N LEU A 34 -12.99 12.63 -23.89
CA LEU A 34 -11.91 11.83 -23.31
C LEU A 34 -10.57 12.53 -23.41
N ARG A 35 -10.28 13.22 -24.53
CA ARG A 35 -9.07 14.06 -24.67
C ARG A 35 -8.99 15.15 -23.60
N ARG A 36 -10.12 15.77 -23.25
CA ARG A 36 -10.16 16.73 -22.13
C ARG A 36 -9.83 16.09 -20.80
N GLY A 37 -10.37 14.89 -20.52
CA GLY A 37 -10.04 14.15 -19.29
C GLY A 37 -8.55 13.80 -19.20
N ILE A 38 -7.95 13.39 -20.32
CA ILE A 38 -6.51 13.11 -20.45
C ILE A 38 -5.67 14.39 -20.23
N ALA A 39 -6.07 15.50 -20.83
CA ALA A 39 -5.39 16.79 -20.68
C ALA A 39 -5.47 17.34 -19.25
N ASP A 40 -6.61 17.17 -18.56
CA ASP A 40 -6.77 17.57 -17.16
C ASP A 40 -5.86 16.78 -16.21
N LYS A 41 -5.46 15.56 -16.60
CA LYS A 41 -4.44 14.76 -15.88
C LYS A 41 -3.01 15.19 -16.19
N GLY A 42 -2.81 16.11 -17.14
CA GLY A 42 -1.49 16.53 -17.60
C GLY A 42 -0.78 15.52 -18.50
N TYR A 43 -1.51 14.54 -19.04
CA TYR A 43 -0.92 13.54 -19.94
C TYR A 43 -0.77 14.12 -21.34
N THR A 44 0.48 14.26 -21.81
CA THR A 44 0.80 14.82 -23.13
C THR A 44 1.02 13.73 -24.18
N SER A 45 1.78 12.71 -23.84
CA SER A 45 2.15 11.60 -24.72
C SER A 45 1.87 10.26 -24.06
N PRO A 46 1.42 9.24 -24.80
CA PRO A 46 1.19 7.92 -24.25
C PRO A 46 2.52 7.24 -23.87
N THR A 47 2.51 6.51 -22.76
CA THR A 47 3.62 5.62 -22.43
C THR A 47 3.68 4.45 -23.44
N PRO A 48 4.80 3.72 -23.55
CA PRO A 48 4.92 2.58 -24.46
C PRO A 48 3.77 1.55 -24.32
N VAL A 49 3.36 1.23 -23.08
CA VAL A 49 2.24 0.30 -22.84
C VAL A 49 0.91 0.89 -23.31
N GLN A 50 0.67 2.17 -23.08
CA GLN A 50 -0.55 2.86 -23.50
C GLN A 50 -0.68 2.88 -25.04
N ALA A 51 0.42 3.18 -25.74
CA ALA A 51 0.46 3.18 -27.20
C ALA A 51 0.23 1.77 -27.77
N ALA A 52 0.88 0.75 -27.21
CA ALA A 52 0.80 -0.61 -27.72
C ALA A 52 -0.58 -1.26 -27.56
N VAL A 53 -1.31 -0.97 -26.46
CA VAL A 53 -2.60 -1.63 -26.18
C VAL A 53 -3.81 -0.92 -26.78
N LEU A 54 -3.69 0.38 -27.13
CA LEU A 54 -4.82 1.21 -27.52
C LEU A 54 -5.58 0.61 -28.72
N ALA A 55 -4.89 0.41 -29.84
CA ALA A 55 -5.53 -0.09 -31.06
C ALA A 55 -6.10 -1.51 -30.92
N PRO A 56 -5.41 -2.50 -30.33
CA PRO A 56 -5.97 -3.82 -30.08
C PRO A 56 -7.19 -3.81 -29.16
N ILE A 57 -7.22 -2.99 -28.10
CA ILE A 57 -8.38 -2.89 -27.20
C ILE A 57 -9.56 -2.26 -27.94
N LEU A 58 -9.36 -1.19 -28.69
CA LEU A 58 -10.42 -0.58 -29.49
C LEU A 58 -10.98 -1.55 -30.54
N ALA A 59 -10.14 -2.41 -31.10
CA ALA A 59 -10.55 -3.48 -32.03
C ALA A 59 -11.29 -4.66 -31.37
N GLY A 60 -11.41 -4.66 -30.02
CA GLY A 60 -12.13 -5.72 -29.29
C GLY A 60 -11.34 -7.02 -29.11
N LYS A 61 -10.02 -7.02 -29.29
CA LYS A 61 -9.17 -8.20 -29.11
C LYS A 61 -8.94 -8.48 -27.64
N ASP A 62 -8.88 -9.77 -27.27
CA ASP A 62 -8.40 -10.18 -25.94
C ASP A 62 -6.88 -10.02 -25.88
N LEU A 63 -6.37 -9.54 -24.74
CA LEU A 63 -4.95 -9.24 -24.59
C LEU A 63 -4.36 -9.86 -23.33
N ILE A 64 -3.09 -10.25 -23.44
CA ILE A 64 -2.19 -10.52 -22.35
C ILE A 64 -1.11 -9.43 -22.39
N VAL A 65 -1.12 -8.55 -21.38
CA VAL A 65 -0.17 -7.44 -21.31
C VAL A 65 0.80 -7.69 -20.16
N ARG A 66 2.05 -7.94 -20.52
CA ARG A 66 3.13 -8.09 -19.55
C ARG A 66 3.81 -6.75 -19.35
N SER A 67 3.58 -6.15 -18.19
CA SER A 67 4.19 -4.86 -17.85
C SER A 67 4.36 -4.68 -16.34
N LYS A 68 5.40 -3.95 -15.95
CA LYS A 68 5.72 -3.63 -14.55
C LYS A 68 4.66 -2.72 -13.91
N THR A 69 4.66 -2.65 -12.58
CA THR A 69 3.90 -1.63 -11.85
C THR A 69 4.48 -0.24 -12.11
N GLY A 70 3.62 0.78 -12.23
CA GLY A 70 4.07 2.17 -12.44
C GLY A 70 4.34 2.57 -13.89
N THR A 71 4.06 1.73 -14.88
CA THR A 71 4.19 2.04 -16.32
C THR A 71 2.99 2.77 -16.92
N GLY A 72 1.98 3.11 -16.11
CA GLY A 72 0.74 3.74 -16.59
C GLY A 72 -0.31 2.75 -17.07
N LYS A 73 -0.34 1.50 -16.54
CA LYS A 73 -1.31 0.44 -16.91
C LYS A 73 -2.76 0.87 -16.77
N THR A 74 -3.11 1.57 -15.69
CA THR A 74 -4.48 2.00 -15.45
C THR A 74 -5.02 2.86 -16.58
N ALA A 75 -4.25 3.84 -17.03
CA ALA A 75 -4.62 4.65 -18.20
C ALA A 75 -4.55 3.83 -19.50
N ALA A 76 -3.65 2.84 -19.61
CA ALA A 76 -3.51 1.99 -20.79
C ALA A 76 -4.78 1.20 -21.10
N PHE A 77 -5.45 0.63 -20.10
CA PHE A 77 -6.76 0.00 -20.31
C PHE A 77 -7.92 0.96 -20.10
N GLY A 78 -7.80 1.94 -19.20
CA GLY A 78 -8.86 2.88 -18.86
C GLY A 78 -9.27 3.77 -20.02
N ILE A 79 -8.31 4.34 -20.77
CA ILE A 79 -8.58 5.20 -21.91
C ILE A 79 -9.39 4.47 -23.01
N PRO A 80 -8.93 3.32 -23.58
CA PRO A 80 -9.71 2.63 -24.61
C PRO A 80 -11.03 2.03 -24.08
N LEU A 81 -11.08 1.62 -22.81
CA LEU A 81 -12.31 1.15 -22.18
C LEU A 81 -13.35 2.27 -22.12
N LEU A 82 -12.95 3.47 -21.67
CA LEU A 82 -13.82 4.64 -21.62
C LEU A 82 -14.24 5.08 -23.03
N GLU A 83 -13.37 4.98 -24.04
CA GLU A 83 -13.70 5.32 -25.42
C GLU A 83 -14.83 4.45 -25.95
N ARG A 84 -14.81 3.15 -25.66
CA ARG A 84 -15.82 2.17 -26.13
C ARG A 84 -17.18 2.29 -25.43
N ILE A 85 -17.25 2.86 -24.22
CA ILE A 85 -18.50 3.00 -23.49
C ILE A 85 -19.29 4.21 -24.03
N PRO A 86 -20.52 4.02 -24.55
CA PRO A 86 -21.35 5.13 -25.03
C PRO A 86 -21.74 6.09 -23.91
N ILE A 87 -21.85 7.38 -24.25
CA ILE A 87 -22.37 8.40 -23.34
C ILE A 87 -23.80 8.03 -22.91
N GLY A 88 -24.10 8.21 -21.61
CA GLY A 88 -25.43 7.90 -21.08
C GLY A 88 -25.67 6.42 -20.73
N THR A 89 -24.65 5.56 -20.83
CA THR A 89 -24.74 4.17 -20.36
C THR A 89 -25.08 4.13 -18.85
N LYS A 90 -26.15 3.40 -18.49
CA LYS A 90 -26.69 3.28 -17.13
C LYS A 90 -26.68 1.84 -16.61
N HIS A 91 -25.73 1.04 -17.04
CA HIS A 91 -25.51 -0.34 -16.61
C HIS A 91 -24.01 -0.65 -16.62
N VAL A 92 -23.60 -1.66 -15.88
CA VAL A 92 -22.20 -2.08 -15.87
C VAL A 92 -21.82 -2.65 -17.24
N ALA A 93 -21.05 -1.87 -18.00
CA ALA A 93 -20.51 -2.26 -19.30
C ALA A 93 -19.08 -2.81 -19.18
N ALA A 94 -18.34 -2.42 -18.14
CA ALA A 94 -17.00 -2.91 -17.88
C ALA A 94 -16.78 -3.28 -16.42
N VAL A 95 -16.03 -4.37 -16.21
CA VAL A 95 -15.61 -4.88 -14.91
C VAL A 95 -14.09 -4.89 -14.87
N VAL A 96 -13.52 -4.29 -13.83
CA VAL A 96 -12.07 -4.35 -13.53
C VAL A 96 -11.89 -5.06 -12.20
N LEU A 97 -11.17 -6.17 -12.18
CA LEU A 97 -10.83 -6.89 -10.96
C LEU A 97 -9.41 -6.55 -10.52
N CYS A 98 -9.27 -6.21 -9.24
CA CYS A 98 -8.02 -5.85 -8.60
C CYS A 98 -7.79 -6.72 -7.36
N ASN A 99 -6.53 -6.98 -7.03
CA ASN A 99 -6.14 -7.84 -5.90
C ASN A 99 -6.41 -7.20 -4.53
N THR A 100 -6.39 -5.87 -4.41
CA THR A 100 -6.55 -5.14 -3.14
C THR A 100 -7.59 -4.03 -3.21
N ARG A 101 -8.05 -3.60 -2.03
CA ARG A 101 -9.03 -2.50 -1.87
C ARG A 101 -8.45 -1.17 -2.33
N GLU A 102 -7.20 -0.94 -1.97
CA GLU A 102 -6.46 0.28 -2.28
C GLU A 102 -6.28 0.42 -3.78
N LEU A 103 -5.88 -0.67 -4.47
CA LEU A 103 -5.76 -0.66 -5.92
C LEU A 103 -7.13 -0.44 -6.59
N ALA A 104 -8.20 -1.08 -6.08
CA ALA A 104 -9.54 -0.88 -6.63
C ALA A 104 -10.01 0.58 -6.49
N LEU A 105 -9.71 1.23 -5.36
CA LEU A 105 -10.00 2.66 -5.15
C LEU A 105 -9.18 3.54 -6.10
N GLN A 106 -7.88 3.30 -6.20
CA GLN A 106 -6.98 4.05 -7.06
C GLN A 106 -7.39 3.93 -8.53
N VAL A 107 -7.59 2.71 -9.02
CA VAL A 107 -8.03 2.43 -10.39
C VAL A 107 -9.40 3.07 -10.67
N SER A 108 -10.36 2.97 -9.74
CA SER A 108 -11.68 3.58 -9.92
C SER A 108 -11.60 5.10 -10.00
N GLN A 109 -10.77 5.73 -9.18
CA GLN A 109 -10.58 7.18 -9.19
C GLN A 109 -9.90 7.64 -10.49
N GLU A 110 -8.85 6.96 -10.92
CA GLU A 110 -8.15 7.25 -12.17
C GLU A 110 -9.09 7.18 -13.37
N ILE A 111 -9.89 6.10 -13.49
CA ILE A 111 -10.86 5.94 -14.56
C ILE A 111 -11.97 7.00 -14.49
N ALA A 112 -12.44 7.35 -13.27
CA ALA A 112 -13.46 8.38 -13.09
C ALA A 112 -12.95 9.77 -13.50
N GLU A 113 -11.70 10.11 -13.16
CA GLU A 113 -11.08 11.37 -13.56
C GLU A 113 -10.90 11.46 -15.09
N LEU A 114 -10.45 10.38 -15.73
CA LEU A 114 -10.34 10.30 -17.18
C LEU A 114 -11.70 10.41 -17.87
N GLY A 115 -12.72 9.75 -17.32
CA GLY A 115 -14.08 9.69 -17.91
C GLY A 115 -15.01 10.85 -17.55
N LYS A 116 -14.56 11.83 -16.75
CA LYS A 116 -15.43 12.86 -16.15
C LYS A 116 -16.18 13.71 -17.17
N HIS A 117 -15.53 14.11 -18.27
CA HIS A 117 -16.16 14.92 -19.32
C HIS A 117 -17.09 14.10 -20.21
N LYS A 118 -16.94 12.79 -20.25
CA LYS A 118 -17.84 11.85 -20.92
C LYS A 118 -19.05 11.47 -20.06
N GLY A 119 -19.05 11.88 -18.78
CA GLY A 119 -20.14 11.61 -17.83
C GLY A 119 -20.28 10.13 -17.47
N ILE A 120 -19.18 9.38 -17.48
CA ILE A 120 -19.16 7.96 -17.15
C ILE A 120 -19.03 7.80 -15.65
N GLU A 121 -20.05 7.19 -15.02
CA GLU A 121 -20.04 6.86 -13.60
C GLU A 121 -19.20 5.60 -13.35
N VAL A 122 -18.30 5.68 -12.37
CA VAL A 122 -17.40 4.60 -11.96
C VAL A 122 -17.68 4.27 -10.49
N VAL A 123 -17.74 2.99 -10.16
CA VAL A 123 -17.94 2.54 -8.78
C VAL A 123 -16.82 1.61 -8.34
N ALA A 124 -16.34 1.80 -7.11
CA ALA A 124 -15.42 0.86 -6.45
C ALA A 124 -16.20 -0.11 -5.54
N ILE A 125 -15.96 -1.42 -5.71
CA ILE A 125 -16.62 -2.53 -5.00
C ILE A 125 -15.56 -3.34 -4.23
N TYR A 126 -15.47 -3.12 -2.92
CA TYR A 126 -14.44 -3.77 -2.08
C TYR A 126 -14.95 -4.02 -0.66
N GLY A 127 -14.34 -4.96 0.05
CA GLY A 127 -14.71 -5.31 1.41
C GLY A 127 -14.25 -4.27 2.44
N GLY A 128 -14.94 -4.16 3.58
CA GLY A 128 -14.58 -3.25 4.68
C GLY A 128 -15.17 -1.85 4.57
N ALA A 129 -15.86 -1.52 3.47
CA ALA A 129 -16.66 -0.32 3.32
C ALA A 129 -18.17 -0.65 3.32
N SER A 130 -19.01 0.38 3.48
CA SER A 130 -20.47 0.25 3.50
C SER A 130 -20.98 -0.36 2.18
N ALA A 131 -21.64 -1.51 2.28
CA ALA A 131 -22.30 -2.14 1.15
C ALA A 131 -23.41 -1.27 0.54
N GLU A 132 -24.10 -0.52 1.39
CA GLU A 132 -25.22 0.33 0.96
C GLU A 132 -24.74 1.49 0.08
N GLU A 133 -23.61 2.10 0.41
CA GLU A 133 -23.03 3.18 -0.41
C GLU A 133 -22.60 2.66 -1.79
N GLN A 134 -21.97 1.48 -1.83
CA GLN A 134 -21.58 0.83 -3.07
C GLN A 134 -22.81 0.47 -3.92
N MET A 135 -23.87 -0.04 -3.30
CA MET A 135 -25.13 -0.34 -4.01
C MET A 135 -25.80 0.92 -4.52
N ARG A 136 -25.86 2.01 -3.74
CA ARG A 136 -26.42 3.28 -4.22
C ARG A 136 -25.66 3.82 -5.44
N ALA A 137 -24.34 3.61 -5.49
CA ALA A 137 -23.55 4.00 -6.67
C ALA A 137 -23.88 3.16 -7.91
N LEU A 138 -24.09 1.85 -7.75
CA LEU A 138 -24.57 0.97 -8.81
C LEU A 138 -25.96 1.37 -9.30
N ASP A 139 -26.89 1.66 -8.37
CA ASP A 139 -28.27 2.07 -8.66
C ASP A 139 -28.32 3.42 -9.40
N ARG A 140 -27.36 4.32 -9.21
CA ARG A 140 -27.21 5.54 -10.02
C ARG A 140 -26.83 5.26 -11.48
N GLY A 141 -26.44 4.04 -11.80
CA GLY A 141 -26.13 3.59 -13.16
C GLY A 141 -24.64 3.68 -13.48
N ALA A 142 -23.79 3.17 -12.59
CA ALA A 142 -22.36 3.05 -12.88
C ALA A 142 -22.11 2.18 -14.12
N ALA A 143 -21.33 2.72 -15.07
CA ALA A 143 -20.98 2.02 -16.30
C ALA A 143 -19.67 1.22 -16.18
N VAL A 144 -18.80 1.61 -15.25
CA VAL A 144 -17.56 0.89 -14.92
C VAL A 144 -17.60 0.48 -13.47
N MET A 145 -17.35 -0.79 -13.20
CA MET A 145 -17.20 -1.35 -11.88
C MET A 145 -15.75 -1.79 -11.70
N VAL A 146 -15.10 -1.29 -10.66
CA VAL A 146 -13.76 -1.73 -10.24
C VAL A 146 -13.89 -2.43 -8.90
N GLY A 147 -13.38 -3.65 -8.73
CA GLY A 147 -13.59 -4.32 -7.46
C GLY A 147 -12.61 -5.43 -7.11
N THR A 148 -12.64 -5.81 -5.83
CA THR A 148 -11.94 -6.99 -5.34
C THR A 148 -12.80 -8.25 -5.50
N PRO A 149 -12.23 -9.40 -5.91
CA PRO A 149 -13.01 -10.59 -6.29
C PRO A 149 -14.03 -11.02 -5.24
N GLY A 150 -13.62 -11.24 -3.99
CA GLY A 150 -14.53 -11.72 -2.94
C GLY A 150 -15.72 -10.79 -2.67
N ARG A 151 -15.56 -9.45 -2.78
CA ARG A 151 -16.68 -8.52 -2.59
C ARG A 151 -17.61 -8.46 -3.80
N VAL A 152 -17.07 -8.54 -4.97
CA VAL A 152 -17.83 -8.62 -6.23
C VAL A 152 -18.69 -9.88 -6.23
N GLN A 153 -18.10 -11.02 -5.83
CA GLN A 153 -18.80 -12.29 -5.65
C GLN A 153 -19.94 -12.20 -4.62
N ASP A 154 -19.69 -11.64 -3.44
CA ASP A 154 -20.70 -11.46 -2.38
C ASP A 154 -21.92 -10.65 -2.87
N LEU A 155 -21.69 -9.53 -3.57
CA LEU A 155 -22.79 -8.72 -4.11
C LEU A 155 -23.52 -9.40 -5.27
N PHE A 156 -22.82 -10.18 -6.08
CA PHE A 156 -23.43 -10.97 -7.14
C PHE A 156 -24.34 -12.07 -6.54
N ASP A 157 -23.85 -12.83 -5.57
CA ASP A 157 -24.60 -13.92 -4.93
C ASP A 157 -25.85 -13.41 -4.20
N ARG A 158 -25.83 -12.16 -3.73
CA ARG A 158 -26.99 -11.45 -3.18
C ARG A 158 -27.95 -10.90 -4.25
N GLY A 159 -27.68 -11.14 -5.54
CA GLY A 159 -28.51 -10.66 -6.66
C GLY A 159 -28.47 -9.15 -6.87
N ARG A 160 -27.45 -8.46 -6.35
CA ARG A 160 -27.28 -7.00 -6.45
C ARG A 160 -26.47 -6.56 -7.66
N LEU A 161 -25.72 -7.46 -8.26
CA LEU A 161 -24.97 -7.24 -9.49
C LEU A 161 -25.56 -8.03 -10.65
N LYS A 162 -25.64 -7.38 -11.81
CA LYS A 162 -26.04 -8.01 -13.07
C LYS A 162 -24.90 -7.84 -14.08
N PHE A 163 -24.48 -8.94 -14.68
CA PHE A 163 -23.36 -8.97 -15.62
C PHE A 163 -23.75 -9.20 -17.07
N ASP A 164 -25.03 -9.32 -17.36
CA ASP A 164 -25.59 -9.64 -18.69
C ASP A 164 -25.19 -8.67 -19.80
N LYS A 165 -24.83 -7.43 -19.44
CA LYS A 165 -24.44 -6.37 -20.38
C LYS A 165 -22.95 -6.01 -20.34
N VAL A 166 -22.14 -6.78 -19.62
CA VAL A 166 -20.69 -6.53 -19.54
C VAL A 166 -20.04 -6.86 -20.88
N GLN A 167 -19.34 -5.89 -21.44
CA GLN A 167 -18.64 -5.99 -22.71
C GLN A 167 -17.14 -6.21 -22.54
N THR A 168 -16.55 -5.71 -21.45
CA THR A 168 -15.11 -5.79 -21.20
C THR A 168 -14.84 -6.19 -19.75
N CYS A 169 -13.93 -7.15 -19.56
CA CYS A 169 -13.39 -7.54 -18.26
C CYS A 169 -11.87 -7.32 -18.25
N VAL A 170 -11.38 -6.61 -17.23
CA VAL A 170 -9.96 -6.39 -17.00
C VAL A 170 -9.54 -7.10 -15.73
N LEU A 171 -8.45 -7.85 -15.79
CA LEU A 171 -7.78 -8.43 -14.62
C LEU A 171 -6.48 -7.65 -14.44
N ASP A 172 -6.42 -6.81 -13.42
CA ASP A 172 -5.23 -6.00 -13.12
C ASP A 172 -4.41 -6.63 -11.99
N GLU A 173 -3.08 -6.69 -12.17
CA GLU A 173 -2.16 -7.44 -11.32
C GLU A 173 -2.63 -8.89 -11.10
N ALA A 174 -2.93 -9.58 -12.20
CA ALA A 174 -3.53 -10.91 -12.17
C ALA A 174 -2.68 -11.95 -11.43
N ASP A 175 -1.36 -11.95 -11.59
CA ASP A 175 -0.42 -12.80 -10.86
C ASP A 175 -0.49 -12.59 -9.34
N GLU A 176 -0.55 -11.35 -8.90
CA GLU A 176 -0.72 -10.99 -7.49
C GLU A 176 -2.07 -11.44 -6.94
N MET A 177 -3.13 -11.29 -7.75
CA MET A 177 -4.49 -11.70 -7.39
C MET A 177 -4.58 -13.22 -7.20
N LEU A 178 -4.01 -14.00 -8.13
CA LEU A 178 -3.99 -15.46 -8.03
C LEU A 178 -3.05 -15.94 -6.92
N GLY A 179 -1.87 -15.33 -6.78
CA GLY A 179 -0.93 -15.60 -5.68
C GLY A 179 -1.49 -15.29 -4.28
N ALA A 180 -2.50 -14.41 -4.18
CA ALA A 180 -3.25 -14.16 -2.95
C ALA A 180 -4.38 -15.18 -2.70
N GLY A 181 -4.58 -16.18 -3.55
CA GLY A 181 -5.58 -17.22 -3.42
C GLY A 181 -6.96 -16.89 -3.98
N PHE A 182 -7.09 -15.83 -4.80
CA PHE A 182 -8.38 -15.44 -5.41
C PHE A 182 -8.69 -16.19 -6.72
N PHE A 183 -7.96 -17.27 -7.04
CA PHE A 183 -8.18 -18.02 -8.28
C PHE A 183 -9.65 -18.46 -8.45
N GLU A 184 -10.22 -19.09 -7.41
CA GLU A 184 -11.61 -19.55 -7.45
C GLU A 184 -12.61 -18.42 -7.56
N ASP A 185 -12.41 -17.31 -6.82
CA ASP A 185 -13.33 -16.16 -6.87
C ASP A 185 -13.31 -15.51 -8.25
N VAL A 186 -12.12 -15.35 -8.85
CA VAL A 186 -11.95 -14.80 -10.20
C VAL A 186 -12.63 -15.68 -11.24
N THR A 187 -12.40 -16.99 -11.19
CA THR A 187 -13.01 -17.92 -12.15
C THR A 187 -14.53 -17.97 -12.02
N ARG A 188 -15.08 -17.94 -10.79
CA ARG A 188 -16.54 -17.84 -10.56
C ARG A 188 -17.14 -16.56 -11.15
N ILE A 189 -16.42 -15.43 -11.05
CA ILE A 189 -16.89 -14.18 -11.68
C ILE A 189 -16.84 -14.31 -13.20
N LEU A 190 -15.72 -14.79 -13.76
CA LEU A 190 -15.55 -14.94 -15.21
C LEU A 190 -16.58 -15.89 -15.84
N ASP A 191 -16.96 -16.97 -15.14
CA ASP A 191 -18.00 -17.93 -15.58
C ASP A 191 -19.39 -17.27 -15.69
N ARG A 192 -19.63 -16.14 -15.03
CA ARG A 192 -20.91 -15.41 -15.01
C ARG A 192 -20.97 -14.21 -15.94
N LEU A 193 -19.83 -13.82 -16.48
CA LEU A 193 -19.75 -12.76 -17.48
C LEU A 193 -20.15 -13.31 -18.87
N PRO A 194 -20.71 -12.46 -19.76
CA PRO A 194 -21.02 -12.87 -21.11
C PRO A 194 -19.83 -13.51 -21.83
N PRO A 195 -19.99 -14.62 -22.53
CA PRO A 195 -18.89 -15.27 -23.25
C PRO A 195 -18.37 -14.42 -24.43
N SER A 196 -19.17 -13.47 -24.91
CA SER A 196 -18.79 -12.54 -25.98
C SER A 196 -17.95 -11.35 -25.50
N ARG A 197 -17.70 -11.21 -24.18
CA ARG A 197 -16.89 -10.11 -23.64
C ARG A 197 -15.48 -10.10 -24.18
N GLN A 198 -14.86 -8.96 -24.20
CA GLN A 198 -13.42 -8.81 -24.32
C GLN A 198 -12.76 -9.03 -22.96
N THR A 199 -11.67 -9.78 -22.89
CA THR A 199 -10.92 -10.02 -21.66
C THR A 199 -9.50 -9.46 -21.80
N LEU A 200 -9.10 -8.58 -20.88
CA LEU A 200 -7.80 -7.95 -20.83
C LEU A 200 -7.08 -8.42 -19.55
N LEU A 201 -5.93 -9.04 -19.69
CA LEU A 201 -5.13 -9.53 -18.58
C LEU A 201 -3.82 -8.74 -18.48
N PHE A 202 -3.66 -8.00 -17.38
CA PHE A 202 -2.45 -7.27 -17.05
C PHE A 202 -1.73 -8.00 -15.92
N SER A 203 -0.49 -8.41 -16.16
CA SER A 203 0.30 -9.19 -15.21
C SER A 203 1.79 -8.90 -15.40
N ALA A 204 2.57 -8.94 -14.33
CA ALA A 204 4.02 -8.85 -14.44
C ALA A 204 4.62 -10.22 -14.80
N THR A 205 4.06 -11.30 -14.30
CA THR A 205 4.51 -12.67 -14.52
C THR A 205 3.39 -13.55 -15.09
N VAL A 206 3.76 -14.70 -15.66
CA VAL A 206 2.80 -15.69 -16.19
C VAL A 206 3.08 -17.05 -15.53
N PRO A 207 2.68 -17.22 -14.26
CA PRO A 207 2.75 -18.52 -13.59
C PRO A 207 1.70 -19.50 -14.17
N PRO A 208 1.77 -20.81 -13.83
CA PRO A 208 0.87 -21.83 -14.35
C PRO A 208 -0.64 -21.51 -14.17
N ASP A 209 -1.01 -20.88 -13.06
CA ASP A 209 -2.39 -20.49 -12.79
C ASP A 209 -2.88 -19.42 -13.78
N ILE A 210 -2.02 -18.48 -14.18
CA ILE A 210 -2.33 -17.51 -15.23
C ILE A 210 -2.47 -18.22 -16.57
N GLU A 211 -1.60 -19.16 -16.91
CA GLU A 211 -1.72 -19.93 -18.16
C GLU A 211 -3.05 -20.69 -18.22
N GLN A 212 -3.46 -21.33 -17.13
CA GLN A 212 -4.73 -22.03 -17.04
C GLN A 212 -5.92 -21.08 -17.22
N LEU A 213 -5.87 -19.87 -16.60
CA LEU A 213 -6.90 -18.86 -16.74
C LEU A 213 -6.98 -18.35 -18.18
N VAL A 214 -5.83 -18.09 -18.81
CA VAL A 214 -5.74 -17.67 -20.22
C VAL A 214 -6.39 -18.71 -21.15
N GLN A 215 -6.01 -19.97 -21.01
CA GLN A 215 -6.55 -21.06 -21.86
C GLN A 215 -8.07 -21.22 -21.74
N ARG A 216 -8.63 -20.96 -20.54
CA ARG A 216 -10.06 -21.16 -20.29
C ARG A 216 -10.92 -19.94 -20.66
N TYR A 217 -10.42 -18.73 -20.47
CA TYR A 217 -11.25 -17.52 -20.50
C TYR A 217 -10.92 -16.48 -21.56
N LEU A 218 -9.74 -16.55 -22.21
CA LEU A 218 -9.34 -15.63 -23.26
C LEU A 218 -9.51 -16.28 -24.64
N ARG A 219 -9.93 -15.50 -25.62
CA ARG A 219 -10.19 -15.92 -27.00
C ARG A 219 -9.09 -15.42 -27.92
N HIS A 220 -8.20 -16.32 -28.35
CA HIS A 220 -7.08 -15.97 -29.24
C HIS A 220 -6.35 -14.69 -28.80
N PRO A 221 -5.87 -14.64 -27.53
CA PRO A 221 -5.31 -13.40 -27.01
C PRO A 221 -4.03 -13.03 -27.73
N GLU A 222 -3.87 -11.73 -27.98
CA GLU A 222 -2.62 -11.15 -28.42
C GLU A 222 -1.74 -10.86 -27.19
N THR A 223 -0.48 -11.31 -27.23
CA THR A 223 0.46 -11.06 -26.15
C THR A 223 1.29 -9.82 -26.47
N ILE A 224 1.22 -8.81 -25.61
CA ILE A 224 2.02 -7.60 -25.68
C ILE A 224 3.11 -7.67 -24.63
N LEU A 225 4.35 -7.69 -25.09
CA LEU A 225 5.57 -7.77 -24.30
C LEU A 225 6.41 -6.54 -24.65
N LEU A 226 6.65 -5.67 -23.68
CA LEU A 226 7.46 -4.49 -23.92
C LEU A 226 8.93 -4.77 -23.61
N SER A 227 9.84 -4.27 -24.43
CA SER A 227 11.28 -4.56 -24.36
C SER A 227 11.97 -4.18 -23.05
N GLY A 228 11.42 -3.23 -22.31
CA GLY A 228 11.87 -2.90 -20.96
C GLY A 228 11.34 -3.82 -19.85
N ASP A 229 10.53 -4.83 -20.19
CA ASP A 229 9.86 -5.71 -19.21
C ASP A 229 10.64 -7.00 -18.85
N VAL A 230 11.82 -7.23 -19.42
CA VAL A 230 12.80 -8.05 -18.73
C VAL A 230 13.08 -7.31 -17.43
N PHE A 231 12.85 -7.95 -16.28
CA PHE A 231 13.06 -7.36 -14.97
C PHE A 231 14.52 -6.88 -14.83
N THR A 232 14.85 -5.80 -15.49
CA THR A 232 16.12 -5.14 -15.33
C THR A 232 15.98 -4.24 -14.12
N VAL A 233 16.56 -4.69 -13.03
CA VAL A 233 16.83 -3.88 -11.83
C VAL A 233 18.01 -2.93 -12.10
N GLU A 234 18.17 -2.49 -13.36
CA GLU A 234 19.34 -1.72 -13.82
C GLU A 234 19.54 -0.40 -13.07
N HIS A 235 18.44 0.16 -12.56
CA HIS A 235 18.48 1.38 -11.75
C HIS A 235 18.38 1.12 -10.24
N ILE A 236 18.34 -0.16 -9.81
CA ILE A 236 18.25 -0.54 -8.41
C ILE A 236 19.54 -1.23 -7.99
N GLU A 237 20.26 -0.60 -7.08
CA GLU A 237 21.40 -1.21 -6.42
C GLU A 237 20.91 -2.27 -5.44
N ASN A 238 21.26 -3.55 -5.66
CA ASN A 238 20.86 -4.64 -4.78
C ASN A 238 21.99 -4.97 -3.81
N VAL A 239 21.78 -4.70 -2.52
CA VAL A 239 22.77 -4.86 -1.47
C VAL A 239 22.39 -6.01 -0.55
N LEU A 240 23.36 -6.83 -0.19
CA LEU A 240 23.20 -7.97 0.72
C LEU A 240 24.05 -7.79 1.96
N TYR A 241 23.42 -7.85 3.14
CA TYR A 241 24.08 -7.86 4.42
C TYR A 241 23.90 -9.19 5.12
N ASP A 242 24.98 -9.86 5.44
CA ASP A 242 24.95 -11.07 6.28
C ASP A 242 24.56 -10.69 7.72
N VAL A 243 23.57 -11.36 8.27
CA VAL A 243 23.18 -11.19 9.68
C VAL A 243 24.29 -11.72 10.57
N VAL A 244 24.78 -10.90 11.49
CA VAL A 244 25.77 -11.29 12.50
C VAL A 244 25.07 -12.08 13.61
N PRO A 245 25.35 -13.41 13.76
CA PRO A 245 24.61 -14.27 14.70
C PRO A 245 24.74 -13.87 16.18
N ALA A 246 25.80 -13.13 16.51
CA ALA A 246 26.05 -12.66 17.88
C ALA A 246 24.99 -11.65 18.38
N TYR A 247 24.20 -11.07 17.45
CA TYR A 247 23.18 -10.09 17.77
C TYR A 247 21.81 -10.53 17.26
N PRO A 248 20.70 -10.19 17.98
CA PRO A 248 19.35 -10.38 17.47
C PRO A 248 19.16 -9.68 16.11
N LYS A 249 18.40 -10.28 15.19
CA LYS A 249 18.17 -9.73 13.84
C LYS A 249 17.65 -8.27 13.86
N PRO A 250 16.77 -7.82 14.77
CA PRO A 250 16.39 -6.41 14.87
C PRO A 250 17.56 -5.46 15.15
N ARG A 251 18.58 -5.93 15.87
CA ARG A 251 19.79 -5.12 16.14
C ARG A 251 20.67 -5.00 14.90
N ASN A 252 20.77 -6.05 14.11
CA ASN A 252 21.42 -6.00 12.79
C ASN A 252 20.75 -4.96 11.89
N LEU A 253 19.41 -4.89 11.90
CA LEU A 253 18.67 -3.86 11.16
C LEU A 253 19.02 -2.44 11.62
N LEU A 254 19.14 -2.19 12.94
CA LEU A 254 19.53 -0.88 13.44
C LEU A 254 20.92 -0.48 12.94
N TYR A 255 21.90 -1.39 12.99
CA TYR A 255 23.25 -1.13 12.50
C TYR A 255 23.29 -0.84 10.99
N LEU A 256 22.46 -1.57 10.21
CA LEU A 256 22.26 -1.30 8.79
C LEU A 256 21.71 0.11 8.57
N LEU A 257 20.67 0.51 9.32
CA LEU A 257 20.06 1.83 9.17
C LEU A 257 21.00 2.96 9.57
N GLU A 258 21.88 2.74 10.55
CA GLU A 258 22.92 3.73 10.89
C GLU A 258 23.96 3.91 9.78
N ARG A 259 24.29 2.83 9.07
CA ARG A 259 25.26 2.85 7.99
C ARG A 259 24.68 3.45 6.69
N GLU A 260 23.52 2.97 6.25
CA GLU A 260 22.94 3.32 4.95
C GLU A 260 22.16 4.65 4.99
N ASP A 261 21.70 5.04 6.17
CA ASP A 261 20.95 6.29 6.41
C ASP A 261 19.83 6.59 5.40
N PRO A 262 18.90 5.64 5.15
CA PRO A 262 17.88 5.84 4.15
C PRO A 262 17.03 7.08 4.45
N GLU A 263 16.78 7.90 3.45
CA GLU A 263 15.92 9.07 3.57
C GLU A 263 14.45 8.68 3.82
N SER A 264 14.00 7.66 3.10
CA SER A 264 12.71 7.00 3.28
C SER A 264 12.84 5.53 2.91
N ALA A 265 12.20 4.63 3.66
CA ALA A 265 12.25 3.22 3.34
C ALA A 265 10.97 2.47 3.69
N ILE A 266 10.68 1.45 2.88
CA ILE A 266 9.78 0.37 3.26
C ILE A 266 10.61 -0.84 3.73
N ILE A 267 10.26 -1.39 4.90
CA ILE A 267 10.90 -2.55 5.49
C ILE A 267 9.93 -3.72 5.41
N PHE A 268 10.24 -4.68 4.56
CA PHE A 268 9.42 -5.87 4.36
C PHE A 268 9.74 -6.97 5.37
N CYS A 269 8.70 -7.48 6.02
CA CYS A 269 8.73 -8.61 6.93
C CYS A 269 7.80 -9.72 6.42
N ASN A 270 8.19 -11.00 6.61
CA ASN A 270 7.36 -12.14 6.19
C ASN A 270 6.17 -12.37 7.12
N THR A 271 6.25 -11.90 8.39
CA THR A 271 5.20 -12.12 9.39
C THR A 271 4.66 -10.81 9.99
N LYS A 272 3.41 -10.84 10.46
CA LYS A 272 2.79 -9.71 11.17
C LYS A 272 3.53 -9.40 12.48
N THR A 273 3.96 -10.45 13.20
CA THR A 273 4.69 -10.33 14.47
C THR A 273 6.01 -9.59 14.27
N ASP A 274 6.73 -9.88 13.16
CA ASP A 274 7.95 -9.14 12.84
C ASP A 274 7.65 -7.68 12.53
N THR A 275 6.55 -7.36 11.83
CA THR A 275 6.19 -5.95 11.57
C THR A 275 5.96 -5.16 12.85
N GLU A 276 5.27 -5.75 13.83
CA GLU A 276 5.04 -5.14 15.14
C GLU A 276 6.36 -4.96 15.93
N LEU A 277 7.18 -6.02 15.96
CA LEU A 277 8.46 -6.00 16.63
C LEU A 277 9.38 -4.91 16.07
N ILE A 278 9.54 -4.88 14.74
CA ILE A 278 10.43 -3.94 14.07
C ILE A 278 9.95 -2.50 14.22
N ALA A 279 8.66 -2.21 14.01
CA ALA A 279 8.12 -0.88 14.22
C ALA A 279 8.34 -0.39 15.66
N ASN A 280 8.13 -1.26 16.67
CA ASN A 280 8.37 -0.94 18.06
C ASN A 280 9.87 -0.70 18.36
N VAL A 281 10.76 -1.52 17.79
CA VAL A 281 12.22 -1.36 17.94
C VAL A 281 12.68 -0.03 17.35
N LEU A 282 12.25 0.29 16.14
CA LEU A 282 12.61 1.54 15.46
C LEU A 282 12.14 2.77 16.27
N ASN A 283 10.87 2.78 16.71
CA ASN A 283 10.32 3.88 17.49
C ASN A 283 11.02 4.07 18.84
N ARG A 284 11.41 2.97 19.52
CA ARG A 284 12.21 3.05 20.76
C ARG A 284 13.59 3.68 20.55
N HIS A 285 14.16 3.52 19.35
CA HIS A 285 15.44 4.12 18.97
C HIS A 285 15.29 5.51 18.33
N GLY A 286 14.09 6.12 18.41
CA GLY A 286 13.84 7.47 17.91
C GLY A 286 13.69 7.56 16.38
N LEU A 287 13.54 6.42 15.71
CA LEU A 287 13.27 6.35 14.28
C LEU A 287 11.75 6.34 14.09
N ASP A 288 11.22 7.28 13.30
CA ASP A 288 9.78 7.39 13.03
C ASP A 288 9.34 6.26 12.10
N ALA A 289 8.65 5.27 12.64
CA ALA A 289 8.21 4.08 11.94
C ALA A 289 6.75 3.75 12.25
N GLU A 290 5.97 3.44 11.21
CA GLU A 290 4.63 2.88 11.37
C GLU A 290 4.52 1.51 10.70
N MET A 291 3.72 0.63 11.30
CA MET A 291 3.47 -0.68 10.73
C MET A 291 2.27 -0.66 9.78
N LEU A 292 2.33 -1.52 8.77
CA LEU A 292 1.25 -1.79 7.86
C LEU A 292 1.08 -3.30 7.70
N ASN A 293 0.08 -3.88 8.35
CA ASN A 293 -0.25 -5.30 8.26
C ASN A 293 -1.76 -5.51 8.13
N GLY A 294 -2.19 -6.77 7.96
CA GLY A 294 -3.59 -7.10 7.73
C GLY A 294 -4.52 -6.87 8.92
N ASP A 295 -3.99 -6.61 10.12
CA ASP A 295 -4.78 -6.41 11.33
C ASP A 295 -5.10 -4.93 11.59
N LEU A 296 -4.47 -4.02 10.83
CA LEU A 296 -4.77 -2.59 10.91
C LEU A 296 -6.19 -2.29 10.43
N ALA A 297 -6.92 -1.49 11.21
CA ALA A 297 -8.21 -0.96 10.79
C ALA A 297 -8.04 -0.10 9.51
N GLN A 298 -9.02 -0.14 8.61
CA GLN A 298 -8.94 0.53 7.31
C GLN A 298 -8.61 2.03 7.43
N LYS A 299 -9.23 2.72 8.38
CA LYS A 299 -8.98 4.16 8.63
C LYS A 299 -7.55 4.46 9.08
N GLU A 300 -6.96 3.58 9.88
CA GLU A 300 -5.56 3.72 10.31
C GLU A 300 -4.61 3.44 9.15
N ARG A 301 -4.93 2.44 8.32
CA ARG A 301 -4.18 2.13 7.11
C ARG A 301 -4.13 3.32 6.15
N GLU A 302 -5.28 3.97 5.90
CA GLU A 302 -5.38 5.18 5.08
C GLU A 302 -4.56 6.34 5.67
N ARG A 303 -4.53 6.47 6.99
CA ARG A 303 -3.71 7.48 7.68
C ARG A 303 -2.23 7.24 7.47
N VAL A 304 -1.74 5.99 7.66
CA VAL A 304 -0.33 5.62 7.44
C VAL A 304 0.06 5.91 5.99
N MET A 305 -0.79 5.52 5.04
CA MET A 305 -0.60 5.76 3.62
C MET A 305 -0.50 7.26 3.28
N ALA A 306 -1.38 8.07 3.88
CA ALA A 306 -1.36 9.51 3.66
C ALA A 306 -0.07 10.15 4.22
N ARG A 307 0.43 9.70 5.37
CA ARG A 307 1.68 10.20 5.96
C ARG A 307 2.90 9.89 5.10
N ILE A 308 2.99 8.66 4.57
CA ILE A 308 4.14 8.29 3.74
C ILE A 308 4.14 9.03 2.40
N LYS A 309 2.96 9.20 1.77
CA LYS A 309 2.82 9.98 0.53
C LYS A 309 3.17 11.46 0.70
N LYS A 310 3.01 12.00 1.90
CA LYS A 310 3.40 13.38 2.24
C LYS A 310 4.86 13.51 2.68
N GLY A 311 5.62 12.41 2.72
CA GLY A 311 6.98 12.42 3.27
C GLY A 311 7.06 12.65 4.78
N GLU A 312 5.92 12.54 5.51
CA GLU A 312 5.84 12.74 6.95
C GLU A 312 6.29 11.51 7.75
N LEU A 313 6.49 10.37 7.10
CA LEU A 313 6.90 9.10 7.69
C LEU A 313 8.18 8.61 7.03
N ARG A 314 9.21 8.36 7.83
CA ARG A 314 10.49 7.90 7.31
C ARG A 314 10.52 6.40 7.02
N PHE A 315 9.96 5.58 7.92
CA PHE A 315 9.98 4.13 7.81
C PHE A 315 8.56 3.54 7.84
N MET A 316 8.23 2.75 6.85
CA MET A 316 7.05 1.91 6.87
C MET A 316 7.48 0.46 7.00
N VAL A 317 6.96 -0.26 7.99
CA VAL A 317 7.21 -1.69 8.19
C VAL A 317 5.98 -2.48 7.75
N ALA A 318 6.12 -3.33 6.74
CA ALA A 318 4.96 -3.96 6.12
C ALA A 318 5.16 -5.45 5.82
N THR A 319 4.05 -6.20 5.77
CA THR A 319 4.01 -7.51 5.13
C THR A 319 3.69 -7.36 3.64
N ASP A 320 4.07 -8.34 2.81
CA ASP A 320 3.78 -8.34 1.38
C ASP A 320 2.30 -8.11 1.09
N LEU A 321 1.43 -8.88 1.75
CA LEU A 321 -0.01 -8.77 1.58
C LEU A 321 -0.54 -7.35 1.88
N ALA A 322 0.01 -6.72 2.91
CA ALA A 322 -0.40 -5.38 3.28
C ALA A 322 0.17 -4.30 2.36
N ALA A 323 1.33 -4.52 1.76
CA ALA A 323 1.98 -3.61 0.83
C ALA A 323 1.54 -3.78 -0.64
N ARG A 324 0.77 -4.83 -0.95
CA ARG A 324 0.20 -5.03 -2.29
C ARG A 324 -0.83 -3.97 -2.64
N GLY A 325 -0.84 -3.56 -3.90
CA GLY A 325 -1.78 -2.56 -4.41
C GLY A 325 -1.63 -1.16 -3.82
N ILE A 326 -0.55 -0.91 -3.06
CA ILE A 326 -0.26 0.40 -2.50
C ILE A 326 0.53 1.20 -3.54
N ASP A 327 0.00 2.37 -3.87
CA ASP A 327 0.73 3.37 -4.64
C ASP A 327 1.71 4.12 -3.73
N ILE A 328 2.75 3.42 -3.29
CA ILE A 328 3.95 3.98 -2.70
C ILE A 328 5.08 3.65 -3.66
N SER A 329 5.53 4.67 -4.34
CA SER A 329 6.68 4.67 -5.24
C SER A 329 7.63 5.78 -4.81
N ASP A 330 8.81 5.77 -5.37
CA ASP A 330 9.84 6.79 -5.16
C ASP A 330 10.44 6.83 -3.75
N LEU A 331 10.36 5.70 -3.03
CA LEU A 331 11.14 5.55 -1.81
C LEU A 331 12.64 5.46 -2.15
N SER A 332 13.49 6.06 -1.32
CA SER A 332 14.93 5.97 -1.51
C SER A 332 15.43 4.53 -1.35
N HIS A 333 14.83 3.76 -0.43
CA HIS A 333 15.25 2.39 -0.13
C HIS A 333 14.09 1.42 0.02
N VAL A 334 14.36 0.17 -0.35
CA VAL A 334 13.56 -1.00 0.02
C VAL A 334 14.43 -1.90 0.88
N ILE A 335 13.97 -2.28 2.05
CA ILE A 335 14.71 -3.15 2.97
C ILE A 335 13.94 -4.44 3.17
N ASN A 336 14.53 -5.56 2.76
CA ASN A 336 14.02 -6.88 3.09
C ASN A 336 14.61 -7.30 4.44
N TYR A 337 13.83 -7.15 5.51
CA TYR A 337 14.19 -7.69 6.82
C TYR A 337 14.32 -9.23 6.75
N SER A 338 13.49 -9.85 5.92
CA SER A 338 13.63 -11.25 5.50
C SER A 338 13.36 -11.35 4.01
N LEU A 339 14.12 -12.17 3.30
CA LEU A 339 13.83 -12.48 1.90
C LEU A 339 12.45 -13.17 1.82
N PRO A 340 11.68 -12.92 0.76
CA PRO A 340 10.39 -13.57 0.58
C PRO A 340 10.59 -15.08 0.29
N GLU A 341 9.59 -15.89 0.67
CA GLU A 341 9.61 -17.33 0.35
C GLU A 341 9.53 -17.58 -1.16
N ASP A 342 8.69 -16.82 -1.87
CA ASP A 342 8.63 -16.82 -3.33
C ASP A 342 9.57 -15.74 -3.90
N PRO A 343 10.61 -16.14 -4.67
CA PRO A 343 11.52 -15.19 -5.29
C PRO A 343 10.86 -14.17 -6.22
N ALA A 344 9.70 -14.46 -6.82
CA ALA A 344 8.98 -13.50 -7.65
C ALA A 344 8.49 -12.29 -6.84
N VAL A 345 8.14 -12.48 -5.58
CA VAL A 345 7.72 -11.41 -4.67
C VAL A 345 8.84 -10.39 -4.41
N TYR A 346 10.12 -10.83 -4.48
CA TYR A 346 11.26 -9.92 -4.35
C TYR A 346 11.19 -8.76 -5.36
N LEU A 347 10.86 -9.06 -6.60
CA LEU A 347 10.77 -8.06 -7.67
C LEU A 347 9.67 -7.03 -7.40
N HIS A 348 8.52 -7.49 -6.86
CA HIS A 348 7.41 -6.61 -6.46
C HIS A 348 7.79 -5.72 -5.27
N ARG A 349 8.62 -6.22 -4.33
CA ARG A 349 9.13 -5.42 -3.22
C ARG A 349 10.09 -4.35 -3.70
N VAL A 350 11.13 -4.73 -4.46
CA VAL A 350 12.17 -3.79 -4.91
C VAL A 350 11.64 -2.76 -5.90
N GLY A 351 10.59 -3.09 -6.65
CA GLY A 351 9.88 -2.15 -7.52
C GLY A 351 9.18 -0.99 -6.79
N ARG A 352 9.33 -0.81 -5.47
CA ARG A 352 8.89 0.39 -4.72
C ARG A 352 9.93 1.50 -4.72
N THR A 353 11.12 1.24 -5.22
CA THR A 353 12.19 2.22 -5.44
C THR A 353 12.67 2.18 -6.90
N GLY A 354 13.52 3.10 -7.32
CA GLY A 354 14.17 3.09 -8.63
C GLY A 354 13.22 3.29 -9.82
N ARG A 355 12.19 4.13 -9.70
CA ARG A 355 11.23 4.44 -10.77
C ARG A 355 11.56 5.77 -11.46
N MET A 356 11.07 5.92 -12.71
CA MET A 356 11.20 7.16 -13.49
C MET A 356 12.66 7.67 -13.57
N ASP A 357 13.61 6.77 -13.93
CA ASP A 357 15.05 7.06 -14.05
C ASP A 357 15.75 7.52 -12.75
N LYS A 358 15.06 7.44 -11.60
CA LYS A 358 15.68 7.64 -10.29
C LYS A 358 16.43 6.39 -9.85
N LYS A 359 17.59 6.58 -9.24
CA LYS A 359 18.33 5.47 -8.61
C LYS A 359 17.64 5.06 -7.31
N GLY A 360 17.54 3.76 -7.07
CA GLY A 360 17.01 3.20 -5.85
C GLY A 360 17.95 2.16 -5.25
N THR A 361 17.84 1.92 -3.94
CA THR A 361 18.63 0.90 -3.25
C THR A 361 17.72 -0.14 -2.62
N ALA A 362 17.94 -1.42 -2.94
CA ALA A 362 17.26 -2.56 -2.35
C ALA A 362 18.25 -3.32 -1.46
N ILE A 363 17.98 -3.35 -0.17
CA ILE A 363 18.85 -3.97 0.83
C ILE A 363 18.18 -5.22 1.38
N SER A 364 18.94 -6.31 1.53
CA SER A 364 18.45 -7.55 2.11
C SER A 364 19.32 -7.98 3.29
N LEU A 365 18.69 -8.22 4.45
CA LEU A 365 19.32 -8.87 5.61
C LEU A 365 19.22 -10.39 5.42
N PHE A 366 20.35 -11.01 5.13
CA PHE A 366 20.44 -12.40 4.74
C PHE A 366 20.82 -13.31 5.91
N THR A 367 20.13 -14.43 5.98
CA THR A 367 20.49 -15.55 6.87
C THR A 367 20.71 -16.81 6.04
N GLY A 368 21.50 -17.75 6.55
CA GLY A 368 21.77 -19.01 5.83
C GLY A 368 20.49 -19.81 5.45
N ALA A 369 19.38 -19.59 6.16
CA ALA A 369 18.09 -20.23 5.84
C ALA A 369 17.50 -19.76 4.51
N GLU A 370 17.90 -18.61 4.01
CA GLU A 370 17.35 -17.97 2.79
C GLU A 370 18.22 -18.26 1.53
N MET A 371 19.22 -19.16 1.63
CA MET A 371 20.18 -19.47 0.55
C MET A 371 19.51 -19.95 -0.73
N SER A 372 18.44 -20.74 -0.63
CA SER A 372 17.69 -21.23 -1.79
C SER A 372 17.04 -20.10 -2.58
N THR A 373 16.39 -19.17 -1.87
CA THR A 373 15.77 -17.98 -2.47
C THR A 373 16.81 -17.10 -3.14
N LEU A 374 17.93 -16.81 -2.45
CA LEU A 374 19.03 -16.03 -3.00
C LEU A 374 19.56 -16.63 -4.30
N SER A 375 19.83 -17.97 -4.31
CA SER A 375 20.33 -18.66 -5.52
C SER A 375 19.37 -18.57 -6.70
N VAL A 376 18.06 -18.59 -6.47
CA VAL A 376 17.06 -18.41 -7.55
C VAL A 376 17.05 -16.97 -8.04
N LEU A 377 17.16 -15.97 -7.15
CA LEU A 377 17.23 -14.56 -7.53
C LEU A 377 18.45 -14.29 -8.42
N GLU A 378 19.61 -14.83 -8.06
CA GLU A 378 20.82 -14.67 -8.85
C GLU A 378 20.76 -15.40 -10.19
N LYS A 379 20.35 -16.69 -10.21
CA LYS A 379 20.44 -17.54 -11.40
C LYS A 379 19.28 -17.37 -12.37
N LYS A 380 18.05 -17.25 -11.86
CA LYS A 380 16.85 -17.19 -12.69
C LYS A 380 16.48 -15.76 -13.07
N PHE A 381 16.65 -14.83 -12.13
CA PHE A 381 16.28 -13.42 -12.33
C PHE A 381 17.49 -12.52 -12.65
N GLY A 382 18.72 -13.06 -12.64
CA GLY A 382 19.94 -12.34 -13.01
C GLY A 382 20.28 -11.17 -12.06
N ILE A 383 19.82 -11.22 -10.80
CA ILE A 383 20.04 -10.15 -9.85
C ILE A 383 21.46 -10.27 -9.28
N HIS A 384 22.24 -9.20 -9.39
CA HIS A 384 23.57 -9.12 -8.80
C HIS A 384 23.50 -8.41 -7.45
N PHE A 385 23.93 -9.11 -6.40
CA PHE A 385 23.98 -8.55 -5.05
C PHE A 385 25.38 -8.08 -4.70
N GLU A 386 25.50 -6.78 -4.35
CA GLU A 386 26.70 -6.26 -3.71
C GLU A 386 26.70 -6.66 -2.22
N LYS A 387 27.70 -7.45 -1.83
CA LYS A 387 27.84 -7.88 -0.42
C LYS A 387 28.53 -6.79 0.38
N ARG A 388 27.88 -6.31 1.42
CA ARG A 388 28.42 -5.34 2.40
C ARG A 388 28.44 -5.93 3.79
N GLN A 389 29.31 -5.40 4.65
CA GLN A 389 29.41 -5.80 6.06
C GLN A 389 28.71 -4.78 6.96
N LEU A 390 28.00 -5.30 7.95
CA LEU A 390 27.41 -4.47 9.00
C LEU A 390 28.53 -3.80 9.82
N PRO A 391 28.33 -2.55 10.28
CA PRO A 391 29.26 -1.92 11.18
C PRO A 391 29.32 -2.67 12.53
N THR A 392 30.47 -2.63 13.16
CA THR A 392 30.62 -3.08 14.55
C THR A 392 29.79 -2.18 15.49
N PRO A 393 29.47 -2.62 16.72
CA PRO A 393 28.72 -1.80 17.67
C PRO A 393 29.32 -0.43 17.93
N ASP A 394 30.66 -0.35 17.99
CA ASP A 394 31.37 0.92 18.26
C ASP A 394 31.34 1.83 17.02
N GLU A 395 31.51 1.27 15.83
CA GLU A 395 31.36 2.03 14.57
C GLU A 395 29.92 2.54 14.42
N ALA A 396 28.90 1.70 14.65
CA ALA A 396 27.49 2.11 14.57
C ALA A 396 27.17 3.23 15.57
N LYS A 397 27.69 3.14 16.79
CA LYS A 397 27.56 4.20 17.81
C LYS A 397 28.25 5.48 17.36
N GLY A 398 29.45 5.38 16.77
CA GLY A 398 30.19 6.52 16.23
C GLY A 398 29.44 7.19 15.08
N LEU A 399 28.95 6.42 14.12
CA LEU A 399 28.13 6.90 13.01
C LEU A 399 26.88 7.64 13.49
N TRP A 400 26.12 7.01 14.40
CA TRP A 400 24.93 7.62 14.99
C TRP A 400 25.25 8.95 15.68
N THR A 401 26.29 8.96 16.56
CA THR A 401 26.66 10.16 17.31
C THR A 401 27.09 11.30 16.38
N SER A 402 27.98 11.01 15.42
CA SER A 402 28.46 11.99 14.46
C SER A 402 27.33 12.63 13.65
N LYS A 403 26.36 11.81 13.24
CA LYS A 403 25.21 12.26 12.51
C LYS A 403 24.28 13.17 13.31
N GLN A 404 24.00 12.79 14.59
CA GLN A 404 23.17 13.63 15.46
C GLN A 404 23.86 14.99 15.72
N ILE A 405 25.20 15.00 15.90
CA ILE A 405 25.97 16.25 16.05
C ILE A 405 25.92 17.10 14.77
N ALA A 406 26.04 16.47 13.59
CA ALA A 406 25.95 17.18 12.32
C ALA A 406 24.56 17.82 12.12
N GLU A 407 23.48 17.08 12.41
CA GLU A 407 22.09 17.56 12.32
C GLU A 407 21.82 18.75 13.28
N LEU A 408 22.32 18.67 14.54
CA LEU A 408 22.26 19.77 15.48
C LEU A 408 23.05 20.99 15.01
N SER A 409 24.25 20.77 14.45
CA SER A 409 25.09 21.85 13.95
C SER A 409 24.47 22.57 12.74
N GLU A 410 23.80 21.82 11.88
CA GLU A 410 23.08 22.38 10.74
C GLU A 410 21.87 23.22 11.20
N ALA A 411 21.08 22.69 12.13
CA ALA A 411 19.95 23.42 12.72
C ALA A 411 20.40 24.70 13.41
N MET A 412 21.53 24.69 14.10
CA MET A 412 22.09 25.89 14.71
C MET A 412 22.45 26.97 13.68
N ARG A 413 22.95 26.57 12.50
CA ARG A 413 23.33 27.51 11.43
C ARG A 413 22.11 28.21 10.79
N SER A 414 20.92 27.65 10.92
CA SER A 414 19.69 28.21 10.39
C SER A 414 19.17 29.46 11.12
N GLY A 415 19.89 29.95 12.13
CA GLY A 415 19.72 31.30 12.69
C GLY A 415 18.77 31.42 13.89
N SER A 416 18.47 30.35 14.58
CA SER A 416 17.71 30.42 15.84
C SER A 416 18.56 31.03 16.96
N ALA A 417 18.05 32.02 17.67
CA ALA A 417 18.69 32.60 18.86
C ALA A 417 18.71 31.56 19.97
N PHE A 418 19.87 31.08 20.36
CA PHE A 418 20.07 30.05 21.39
C PHE A 418 20.89 30.52 22.60
N GLU A 419 21.47 31.73 22.54
CA GLU A 419 22.39 32.26 23.55
C GLU A 419 21.76 32.31 24.95
N ALA A 420 20.45 32.58 25.03
CA ALA A 420 19.70 32.60 26.27
C ALA A 420 19.68 31.24 27.01
N TYR A 421 19.87 30.13 26.26
CA TYR A 421 19.86 28.78 26.81
C TYR A 421 21.25 28.26 27.18
N LEU A 422 22.35 28.97 26.89
CA LEU A 422 23.72 28.55 27.21
C LEU A 422 23.95 28.30 28.69
N PRO A 423 23.45 29.13 29.64
CA PRO A 423 23.60 28.86 31.08
C PRO A 423 22.91 27.54 31.47
N LEU A 424 21.68 27.31 31.00
CA LEU A 424 20.92 26.10 31.26
C LEU A 424 21.62 24.86 30.66
N ALA A 425 22.14 24.96 29.45
CA ALA A 425 22.87 23.87 28.79
C ALA A 425 24.12 23.49 29.58
N LYS A 426 24.86 24.46 30.11
CA LYS A 426 26.04 24.21 30.99
C LYS A 426 25.65 23.48 32.27
N GLU A 427 24.55 23.87 32.90
CA GLU A 427 24.04 23.23 34.12
C GLU A 427 23.59 21.80 33.86
N LEU A 428 22.80 21.58 32.77
CA LEU A 428 22.36 20.25 32.37
C LEU A 428 23.53 19.32 32.02
N ALA A 429 24.61 19.85 31.42
CA ALA A 429 25.78 19.06 31.05
C ALA A 429 26.67 18.73 32.25
N ALA A 430 26.71 19.59 33.29
CA ALA A 430 27.60 19.44 34.42
C ALA A 430 27.15 18.37 35.45
N ALA A 431 25.85 18.18 35.63
CA ALA A 431 25.29 17.28 36.62
C ALA A 431 24.84 15.95 35.99
N ALA A 432 25.34 14.84 36.50
CA ALA A 432 24.98 13.49 36.00
C ALA A 432 23.48 13.21 36.13
N GLU A 433 22.81 13.73 37.14
CA GLU A 433 21.36 13.62 37.34
C GLU A 433 20.53 14.34 36.26
N HIS A 434 21.09 15.36 35.61
CA HIS A 434 20.43 16.12 34.57
C HIS A 434 20.63 15.50 33.15
N GLN A 435 21.47 14.48 32.98
CA GLN A 435 21.71 13.84 31.69
C GLN A 435 20.44 13.26 31.05
N THR A 436 19.51 12.76 31.88
CA THR A 436 18.22 12.25 31.42
C THR A 436 17.34 13.37 30.82
N LEU A 437 17.35 14.56 31.44
CA LEU A 437 16.63 15.74 30.92
C LEU A 437 17.23 16.23 29.60
N LEU A 438 18.57 16.23 29.50
CA LEU A 438 19.26 16.57 28.26
C LEU A 438 18.93 15.57 27.16
N ALA A 439 18.94 14.26 27.46
CA ALA A 439 18.55 13.22 26.50
C ALA A 439 17.10 13.38 26.03
N TYR A 440 16.18 13.74 26.94
CA TYR A 440 14.78 14.02 26.58
C TYR A 440 14.66 15.26 25.68
N ALA A 441 15.37 16.35 25.99
CA ALA A 441 15.37 17.56 25.16
C ALA A 441 15.91 17.29 23.75
N LEU A 442 17.00 16.51 23.63
CA LEU A 442 17.56 16.10 22.35
C LEU A 442 16.58 15.23 21.57
N LYS A 443 15.93 14.25 22.22
CA LYS A 443 14.89 13.44 21.58
C LYS A 443 13.74 14.31 21.04
N TYR A 444 13.26 15.24 21.85
CA TYR A 444 12.18 16.16 21.45
C TYR A 444 12.60 17.02 20.24
N PHE A 445 13.81 17.58 20.27
CA PHE A 445 14.38 18.36 19.19
C PHE A 445 14.40 17.55 17.88
N PHE A 446 15.00 16.35 17.87
CA PHE A 446 15.14 15.55 16.66
C PHE A 446 13.78 15.11 16.09
N GLN A 447 12.80 14.81 16.94
CA GLN A 447 11.46 14.45 16.46
C GLN A 447 10.78 15.63 15.76
N HIS A 448 10.86 16.85 16.31
CA HIS A 448 10.23 18.04 15.72
C HIS A 448 10.97 18.55 14.49
N HIS A 449 12.27 18.60 14.54
CA HIS A 449 13.12 19.06 13.44
C HIS A 449 12.94 18.20 12.19
N ARG A 450 12.82 16.89 12.33
CA ARG A 450 12.57 15.99 11.21
C ARG A 450 11.17 16.18 10.59
N MET A 451 10.16 16.42 11.41
CA MET A 451 8.82 16.71 10.92
C MET A 451 8.78 18.02 10.14
N GLU A 452 9.45 19.06 10.64
CA GLU A 452 9.54 20.36 10.00
C GLU A 452 10.29 20.28 8.66
N ARG A 453 11.41 19.57 8.61
CA ARG A 453 12.15 19.31 7.36
C ARG A 453 11.31 18.53 6.34
N ALA A 454 10.58 17.51 6.75
CA ALA A 454 9.72 16.75 5.87
C ALA A 454 8.60 17.64 5.26
N GLN A 455 8.03 18.54 6.05
CA GLN A 455 7.03 19.50 5.58
C GLN A 455 7.62 20.53 4.60
N LEU A 456 8.84 21.01 4.86
CA LEU A 456 9.54 21.95 3.98
C LEU A 456 9.92 21.30 2.64
N ARG A 457 10.38 20.04 2.64
CA ARG A 457 10.67 19.29 1.40
C ARG A 457 9.41 19.08 0.57
N ALA A 458 8.33 18.62 1.18
CA ALA A 458 7.05 18.43 0.49
C ALA A 458 6.47 19.74 -0.08
N ALA A 459 6.78 20.88 0.54
CA ALA A 459 6.42 22.20 0.03
C ALA A 459 7.33 22.62 -1.14
N GLY A 460 8.63 22.32 -1.07
CA GLY A 460 9.62 22.59 -2.11
C GLY A 460 9.34 21.80 -3.39
N GLU A 461 9.10 20.49 -3.29
CA GLU A 461 8.75 19.63 -4.43
C GLU A 461 7.48 20.09 -5.15
N LYS A 462 6.48 20.58 -4.39
CA LYS A 462 5.27 21.17 -4.98
C LYS A 462 5.55 22.49 -5.73
N LEU A 463 6.52 23.27 -5.28
CA LEU A 463 6.92 24.51 -5.94
C LEU A 463 7.70 24.21 -7.23
N GLU A 464 8.62 23.25 -7.18
CA GLU A 464 9.39 22.80 -8.35
C GLU A 464 8.50 22.20 -9.42
N ALA A 465 7.61 21.26 -9.06
CA ALA A 465 6.63 20.71 -9.99
C ALA A 465 5.69 21.77 -10.61
N LYS A 466 5.39 22.82 -9.85
CA LYS A 466 4.62 23.96 -10.38
C LYS A 466 5.43 24.85 -11.31
N HIS A 467 6.73 25.01 -11.06
CA HIS A 467 7.65 25.72 -11.95
C HIS A 467 7.87 24.97 -13.26
N GLU A 468 8.16 23.68 -13.21
CA GLU A 468 8.29 22.83 -14.40
C GLU A 468 7.01 22.84 -15.25
N ALA A 469 5.83 22.72 -14.61
CA ALA A 469 4.57 22.82 -15.34
C ALA A 469 4.33 24.18 -15.98
N LEU A 470 4.82 25.28 -15.38
CA LEU A 470 4.75 26.63 -15.94
C LEU A 470 5.76 26.82 -17.08
N GLU A 471 6.95 26.25 -17.00
CA GLU A 471 7.96 26.28 -18.06
C GLU A 471 7.47 25.51 -19.30
N VAL A 472 6.94 24.31 -19.13
CA VAL A 472 6.33 23.53 -20.22
C VAL A 472 5.18 24.28 -20.91
N VAL A 473 4.36 25.00 -20.14
CA VAL A 473 3.28 25.82 -20.69
C VAL A 473 3.83 27.08 -21.43
N GLN A 474 4.94 27.64 -20.98
CA GLN A 474 5.59 28.76 -21.64
C GLN A 474 6.28 28.33 -22.93
N GLU A 475 7.01 27.22 -22.93
CA GLU A 475 7.64 26.64 -24.12
C GLU A 475 6.59 26.29 -25.19
N ALA A 476 5.48 25.63 -24.79
CA ALA A 476 4.39 25.34 -25.70
C ALA A 476 3.71 26.61 -26.27
N LYS A 477 3.69 27.72 -25.53
CA LYS A 477 3.21 29.03 -26.03
C LYS A 477 4.18 29.70 -26.99
N GLU A 478 5.48 29.57 -26.75
CA GLU A 478 6.51 30.09 -27.65
C GLU A 478 6.61 29.29 -28.94
N GLU A 479 6.47 27.98 -28.88
CA GLU A 479 6.43 27.11 -30.03
C GLU A 479 5.21 27.39 -30.92
N ARG A 480 4.03 27.63 -30.32
CA ARG A 480 2.83 28.10 -31.06
C ARG A 480 3.01 29.48 -31.70
N LYS A 481 3.89 30.34 -31.18
CA LYS A 481 4.23 31.61 -31.82
C LYS A 481 5.19 31.42 -33.01
N ARG A 482 6.06 30.42 -32.97
CA ARG A 482 7.01 30.09 -34.04
C ARG A 482 6.35 29.40 -35.23
N VAL A 483 5.23 28.70 -35.03
CA VAL A 483 4.52 27.90 -36.07
C VAL A 483 3.44 28.71 -36.81
N ARG A 484 3.25 30.02 -36.60
CA ARG A 484 2.38 30.83 -37.46
C ARG A 484 3.12 31.21 -38.74
N PRO A 485 2.78 30.61 -39.92
CA PRO A 485 3.31 31.06 -41.20
C PRO A 485 2.71 32.43 -41.48
N GLY A 486 3.55 33.35 -41.98
CA GLY A 486 3.16 34.69 -42.36
C GLY A 486 2.06 34.66 -43.43
N GLU A 487 0.89 35.16 -43.11
CA GLU A 487 -0.08 35.51 -44.14
C GLU A 487 0.39 36.77 -44.84
N HIS A 488 0.69 36.57 -46.13
CA HIS A 488 1.00 37.63 -47.10
C HIS A 488 -0.15 38.66 -47.15
N GLY A 489 0.21 39.93 -47.09
CA GLY A 489 -0.68 41.05 -47.23
C GLY A 489 -1.46 41.05 -48.55
N VAL A 490 -2.73 41.28 -48.46
CA VAL A 490 -3.52 41.79 -49.57
C VAL A 490 -4.02 43.17 -49.17
N GLU A 491 -3.44 44.16 -49.83
CA GLU A 491 -3.96 45.53 -49.89
C GLU A 491 -5.38 45.52 -50.44
N ARG A 492 -6.32 46.06 -49.73
CA ARG A 492 -7.57 46.58 -50.32
C ARG A 492 -8.00 47.88 -49.63
N GLY A 493 -7.88 48.96 -50.40
CA GLY A 493 -8.88 49.96 -50.69
C GLY A 493 -9.39 50.84 -49.56
N ARG A 494 -8.92 52.07 -49.58
CA ARG A 494 -9.55 53.22 -48.91
C ARG A 494 -11.00 53.39 -49.34
N GLY A 495 -11.90 53.70 -48.40
CA GLY A 495 -13.24 54.27 -48.58
C GLY A 495 -13.77 54.84 -47.29
N PRO A 496 -14.64 55.88 -47.29
CA PRO A 496 -14.32 57.14 -46.66
C PRO A 496 -15.05 57.39 -45.31
N LYS A 497 -14.53 58.44 -44.65
CA LYS A 497 -15.04 59.08 -43.43
C LYS A 497 -16.54 59.40 -43.53
N ARG A 498 -17.26 59.19 -42.45
CA ARG A 498 -18.49 59.92 -42.19
C ARG A 498 -18.51 60.41 -40.74
N GLU A 499 -18.82 61.68 -40.70
CA GLU A 499 -18.74 62.62 -39.57
C GLU A 499 -19.76 62.39 -38.45
N GLU A 500 -19.43 63.01 -37.39
CA GLU A 500 -20.12 63.25 -36.14
C GLU A 500 -21.57 63.71 -36.29
N ARG A 501 -22.39 63.32 -35.35
CA ARG A 501 -23.37 64.20 -34.64
C ARG A 501 -23.79 63.47 -33.36
N GLY A 502 -23.55 63.99 -32.31
CA GLY A 502 -23.94 64.79 -31.22
C GLY A 502 -25.41 64.62 -30.82
N GLY A 503 -25.62 64.31 -29.52
CA GLY A 503 -26.95 64.22 -28.91
C GLY A 503 -26.89 63.83 -27.46
N SER A 504 -26.70 64.81 -26.58
CA SER A 504 -26.85 64.75 -25.14
C SER A 504 -28.33 64.59 -24.72
N ARG A 505 -28.54 63.93 -23.58
CA ARG A 505 -29.57 64.13 -22.53
C ARG A 505 -29.59 62.90 -21.64
N ASP A 506 -29.10 62.93 -20.46
CA ASP A 506 -29.54 63.54 -19.19
C ASP A 506 -30.72 62.82 -18.53
N HIS A 507 -30.57 62.62 -17.23
CA HIS A 507 -31.47 62.12 -16.18
C HIS A 507 -31.48 60.59 -15.97
N GLY A 508 -31.11 60.15 -14.83
CA GLY A 508 -31.51 60.38 -13.49
C GLY A 508 -31.21 59.14 -12.64
N GLY A 509 -30.60 59.40 -11.58
CA GLY A 509 -30.19 58.67 -10.47
C GLY A 509 -31.19 57.74 -9.80
N ARG A 510 -30.63 56.78 -9.11
CA ARG A 510 -30.95 56.49 -7.70
C ARG A 510 -29.96 55.47 -7.14
N SER A 511 -29.33 55.92 -6.10
CA SER A 511 -28.64 55.26 -5.04
C SER A 511 -29.42 54.10 -4.40
N SER A 512 -28.72 53.05 -3.99
CA SER A 512 -28.89 52.36 -2.70
C SER A 512 -27.72 51.39 -2.52
N GLU A 513 -26.72 51.78 -1.77
CA GLU A 513 -26.46 51.36 -0.38
C GLU A 513 -26.04 49.89 -0.21
N ARG A 514 -24.74 49.77 0.06
CA ARG A 514 -24.14 48.66 0.85
C ARG A 514 -24.74 48.70 2.28
N PRO A 515 -24.72 47.56 2.98
CA PRO A 515 -23.92 47.60 4.20
C PRO A 515 -22.90 46.47 4.30
N ALA A 516 -21.73 46.88 4.71
CA ALA A 516 -20.77 46.07 5.41
C ALA A 516 -21.25 45.80 6.84
N ARG A 517 -21.13 44.60 7.33
CA ARG A 517 -21.03 44.30 8.76
C ARG A 517 -19.98 43.26 9.03
N SER A 518 -18.97 43.75 9.70
CA SER A 518 -18.04 43.03 10.57
C SER A 518 -18.78 42.54 11.81
N ASP A 519 -18.57 41.30 12.20
CA ASP A 519 -18.72 40.88 13.58
C ASP A 519 -17.49 40.05 13.99
N ARG A 520 -16.64 40.80 14.74
CA ARG A 520 -15.69 40.20 15.68
C ARG A 520 -16.49 39.89 16.93
N GLU A 521 -16.59 38.63 17.31
CA GLU A 521 -16.89 38.25 18.68
C GLU A 521 -15.64 37.67 19.35
N ARG A 522 -15.21 38.40 20.36
CA ARG A 522 -14.31 38.00 21.44
C ARG A 522 -14.97 36.86 22.22
N PHE A 523 -14.22 35.83 22.50
CA PHE A 523 -14.46 35.03 23.69
C PHE A 523 -13.32 35.23 24.68
N GLU A 524 -13.73 35.81 25.79
CA GLU A 524 -12.91 36.05 26.98
C GLU A 524 -12.65 34.72 27.71
N ALA A 525 -11.46 34.64 28.28
CA ALA A 525 -11.02 33.63 29.21
C ALA A 525 -11.85 33.60 30.49
N SER A 526 -12.29 32.43 30.90
CA SER A 526 -12.71 32.18 32.29
C SER A 526 -11.78 31.15 32.89
N THR A 527 -10.88 31.64 33.72
CA THR A 527 -10.13 30.87 34.69
C THR A 527 -11.03 30.47 35.84
N ALA A 528 -11.20 29.18 36.09
CA ALA A 528 -11.63 28.69 37.40
C ALA A 528 -10.77 27.49 37.80
N ALA A 529 -9.99 27.73 38.83
CA ALA A 529 -9.23 26.73 39.57
C ALA A 529 -10.17 25.77 40.31
N ALA A 530 -9.87 24.49 40.29
CA ALA A 530 -10.40 23.53 41.24
C ALA A 530 -9.28 22.60 41.72
N THR A 531 -9.05 22.66 42.99
CA THR A 531 -8.18 21.88 43.86
C THR A 531 -8.66 20.44 43.96
N PRO A 532 -7.78 19.45 44.26
CA PRO A 532 -8.15 18.03 44.35
C PRO A 532 -8.73 17.70 45.75
N PRO A 533 -9.63 16.72 45.87
CA PRO A 533 -10.04 16.20 47.15
C PRO A 533 -9.24 14.94 47.57
N ALA A 534 -9.09 14.88 48.90
CA ALA A 534 -8.41 13.91 49.69
C ALA A 534 -9.15 12.56 49.86
N GLU A 535 -8.40 11.64 50.42
CA GLU A 535 -8.65 10.25 50.83
C GLU A 535 -10.00 9.89 51.49
N ALA A 536 -10.22 8.60 51.38
CA ALA A 536 -11.26 7.68 51.83
C ALA A 536 -11.86 7.87 53.23
N PRO A 537 -12.96 7.22 53.57
CA PRO A 537 -12.87 5.82 54.05
C PRO A 537 -14.03 4.86 53.67
N ALA A 538 -13.77 3.62 53.96
CA ALA A 538 -14.60 2.45 53.74
C ALA A 538 -15.95 2.50 54.49
N GLY A 539 -16.94 1.86 53.85
CA GLY A 539 -18.23 1.60 54.48
C GLY A 539 -19.13 0.73 53.59
N ASP A 540 -19.36 -0.44 54.09
CA ASP A 540 -20.21 -1.53 53.66
C ASP A 540 -21.65 -1.14 53.28
N VAL A 541 -22.27 -1.94 52.43
CA VAL A 541 -23.65 -2.48 52.45
C VAL A 541 -24.33 -2.55 51.07
N SER A 542 -24.52 -3.81 50.64
CA SER A 542 -25.67 -4.42 49.95
C SER A 542 -26.33 -3.82 48.69
N ALA A 543 -26.50 -4.76 47.75
CA ALA A 543 -27.22 -4.81 46.48
C ALA A 543 -28.70 -4.33 46.50
N PRO A 544 -29.43 -4.20 45.35
CA PRO A 544 -29.64 -5.34 44.43
C PRO A 544 -29.68 -5.07 42.93
N ALA A 545 -29.49 -6.13 42.25
CA ALA A 545 -29.71 -6.59 40.88
C ALA A 545 -30.64 -5.82 39.94
N ALA A 546 -30.18 -5.72 38.66
CA ALA A 546 -31.06 -5.79 37.50
C ALA A 546 -30.34 -6.58 36.37
N ALA A 547 -31.08 -7.55 35.85
CA ALA A 547 -30.80 -8.66 34.99
C ALA A 547 -29.97 -8.40 33.74
N ALA A 548 -28.88 -9.16 33.57
CA ALA A 548 -28.32 -9.54 32.29
C ALA A 548 -28.55 -11.03 32.08
N GLY A 549 -29.03 -11.42 30.89
CA GLY A 549 -29.41 -12.81 30.56
C GLY A 549 -28.26 -13.82 30.69
N PRO A 550 -28.53 -15.12 30.70
CA PRO A 550 -27.61 -16.12 31.17
C PRO A 550 -26.44 -16.33 30.25
N ALA A 551 -25.23 -16.04 30.76
CA ALA A 551 -24.01 -16.58 30.23
C ALA A 551 -24.00 -18.10 30.44
N ALA A 552 -23.72 -18.84 29.34
CA ALA A 552 -23.59 -20.30 29.42
C ALA A 552 -22.48 -20.70 30.41
N PRO A 553 -22.63 -21.79 31.12
CA PRO A 553 -21.68 -22.23 32.14
C PRO A 553 -20.31 -22.54 31.49
N VAL A 554 -19.25 -21.98 32.05
CA VAL A 554 -17.84 -22.26 31.65
C VAL A 554 -17.46 -23.61 32.29
N ASP A 555 -17.92 -24.69 31.69
CA ASP A 555 -17.64 -26.05 32.15
C ASP A 555 -16.29 -26.63 31.70
N ARG A 556 -15.42 -25.84 31.06
CA ARG A 556 -14.19 -26.38 30.43
C ARG A 556 -13.10 -25.34 30.38
N VAL A 557 -11.87 -25.70 30.76
CA VAL A 557 -10.70 -24.86 30.65
C VAL A 557 -9.81 -25.36 29.51
N LYS A 558 -9.39 -24.47 28.62
CA LYS A 558 -8.49 -24.81 27.52
C LYS A 558 -7.06 -24.42 27.85
N LEU A 559 -6.15 -25.38 27.80
CA LEU A 559 -4.72 -25.22 28.05
C LEU A 559 -3.95 -25.28 26.73
N PHE A 560 -2.86 -24.53 26.64
CA PHE A 560 -1.87 -24.61 25.58
C PHE A 560 -0.65 -25.40 26.09
N ILE A 561 -0.21 -26.38 25.28
CA ILE A 561 0.88 -27.29 25.61
C ILE A 561 1.96 -27.15 24.55
N THR A 562 3.22 -26.93 24.93
CA THR A 562 4.35 -26.70 24.01
C THR A 562 4.89 -27.97 23.33
N GLN A 563 4.25 -29.12 23.50
CA GLN A 563 4.60 -30.38 22.84
C GLN A 563 3.49 -30.82 21.88
N GLY A 564 3.88 -31.40 20.74
CA GLY A 564 2.97 -31.78 19.64
C GLY A 564 3.36 -33.10 18.96
N ALA A 565 2.83 -33.36 17.77
CA ALA A 565 3.04 -34.60 17.03
C ALA A 565 4.51 -34.83 16.59
N GLU A 566 5.27 -33.77 16.31
CA GLU A 566 6.71 -33.86 15.96
C GLU A 566 7.58 -34.44 17.09
N GLN A 567 7.10 -34.39 18.35
CA GLN A 567 7.75 -35.02 19.49
C GLN A 567 7.31 -36.48 19.74
N GLY A 568 6.64 -37.07 18.76
CA GLY A 568 6.16 -38.45 18.84
C GLY A 568 4.97 -38.66 19.77
N TRP A 569 4.11 -37.66 19.89
CA TRP A 569 2.88 -37.76 20.64
C TRP A 569 1.70 -38.12 19.74
N GLU A 570 0.84 -38.97 20.23
CA GLU A 570 -0.53 -39.18 19.76
C GLU A 570 -1.52 -38.59 20.77
N PRO A 571 -2.76 -38.23 20.38
CA PRO A 571 -3.72 -37.58 21.28
C PRO A 571 -3.92 -38.33 22.60
N GLU A 572 -4.08 -39.67 22.55
CA GLU A 572 -4.31 -40.48 23.72
C GLU A 572 -3.08 -40.64 24.63
N SER A 573 -1.88 -40.80 24.02
CA SER A 573 -0.64 -40.90 24.77
C SER A 573 -0.27 -39.59 25.45
N LEU A 574 -0.57 -38.44 24.83
CA LEU A 574 -0.37 -37.12 25.42
C LEU A 574 -1.37 -36.89 26.57
N ALA A 575 -2.63 -37.34 26.43
CA ALA A 575 -3.61 -37.23 27.50
C ALA A 575 -3.18 -38.00 28.76
N LEU A 576 -2.75 -39.26 28.58
CA LEU A 576 -2.27 -40.09 29.68
C LEU A 576 -0.99 -39.51 30.32
N GLY A 577 -0.06 -39.03 29.50
CA GLY A 577 1.17 -38.39 29.99
C GLY A 577 0.92 -37.15 30.82
N LEU A 578 0.05 -36.25 30.36
CA LEU A 578 -0.32 -35.03 31.08
C LEU A 578 -1.11 -35.34 32.37
N ALA A 579 -2.09 -36.25 32.31
CA ALA A 579 -2.86 -36.66 33.45
C ALA A 579 -1.96 -37.28 34.56
N GLY A 580 -1.05 -38.17 34.16
CA GLY A 580 -0.04 -38.76 35.06
C GLY A 580 0.89 -37.72 35.66
N LEU A 581 1.36 -36.75 34.86
CA LEU A 581 2.24 -35.66 35.32
C LEU A 581 1.51 -34.78 36.38
N ALA A 582 0.25 -34.48 36.15
CA ALA A 582 -0.57 -33.67 37.06
C ALA A 582 -1.17 -34.44 38.24
N GLY A 583 -0.95 -35.75 38.33
CA GLY A 583 -1.57 -36.60 39.35
C GLY A 583 -3.11 -36.67 39.24
N GLN A 584 -3.64 -36.47 38.04
CA GLN A 584 -5.07 -36.43 37.77
C GLN A 584 -5.51 -37.70 37.01
N PRO A 585 -6.77 -38.12 37.14
CA PRO A 585 -7.29 -39.22 36.36
C PRO A 585 -7.39 -38.84 34.88
N ARG A 586 -7.33 -39.85 33.97
CA ARG A 586 -7.35 -39.65 32.51
C ARG A 586 -8.58 -38.86 32.05
N ASP A 587 -9.71 -39.03 32.67
CA ASP A 587 -10.98 -38.34 32.39
C ASP A 587 -11.01 -36.87 32.80
N ALA A 588 -9.97 -36.36 33.48
CA ALA A 588 -9.75 -34.94 33.71
C ALA A 588 -9.39 -34.19 32.39
N VAL A 589 -8.85 -34.93 31.41
CA VAL A 589 -8.57 -34.41 30.05
C VAL A 589 -9.74 -34.77 29.14
N LEU A 590 -10.51 -33.76 28.74
CA LEU A 590 -11.74 -33.93 27.98
C LEU A 590 -11.55 -34.03 26.49
N ALA A 591 -10.59 -33.24 25.94
CA ALA A 591 -10.29 -33.24 24.52
C ALA A 591 -8.86 -32.75 24.27
N ILE A 592 -8.25 -33.24 23.17
CA ILE A 592 -6.93 -32.80 22.70
C ILE A 592 -7.01 -32.47 21.21
N ASP A 593 -6.55 -31.27 20.85
CA ASP A 593 -6.30 -30.84 19.48
C ASP A 593 -4.78 -30.78 19.28
N LEU A 594 -4.23 -31.88 18.75
CA LEU A 594 -2.79 -32.06 18.56
C LEU A 594 -2.34 -31.43 17.25
N LYS A 595 -1.38 -30.52 17.31
CA LYS A 595 -0.72 -29.86 16.18
C LYS A 595 0.72 -30.40 16.04
N PRO A 596 1.43 -30.10 14.94
CA PRO A 596 2.80 -30.58 14.77
C PRO A 596 3.73 -30.25 15.93
N ARG A 597 3.71 -29.02 16.46
CA ARG A 597 4.66 -28.53 17.47
C ARG A 597 4.06 -28.24 18.85
N HIS A 598 2.72 -28.24 18.98
CA HIS A 598 2.02 -27.91 20.20
C HIS A 598 0.68 -28.62 20.27
N ALA A 599 0.00 -28.57 21.41
CA ALA A 599 -1.35 -29.08 21.55
C ALA A 599 -2.27 -28.10 22.32
N TYR A 600 -3.54 -28.12 22.02
CA TYR A 600 -4.57 -27.54 22.86
C TYR A 600 -5.31 -28.65 23.59
N VAL A 601 -5.35 -28.55 24.91
CA VAL A 601 -5.93 -29.56 25.78
C VAL A 601 -7.10 -28.94 26.55
N VAL A 602 -8.26 -29.55 26.47
CA VAL A 602 -9.42 -29.13 27.25
C VAL A 602 -9.50 -30.00 28.48
N VAL A 603 -9.49 -29.36 29.65
CA VAL A 603 -9.54 -30.05 30.97
C VAL A 603 -10.75 -29.64 31.78
N LYS A 604 -11.11 -30.45 32.78
CA LYS A 604 -12.13 -30.12 33.75
C LYS A 604 -11.73 -28.90 34.60
N PRO A 605 -12.67 -28.02 34.99
CA PRO A 605 -12.37 -26.80 35.74
C PRO A 605 -11.70 -27.06 37.10
N ASP A 606 -12.07 -28.14 37.76
CA ASP A 606 -11.55 -28.56 39.07
C ASP A 606 -10.09 -29.08 38.98
N ALA A 607 -9.67 -29.59 37.82
CA ALA A 607 -8.34 -30.16 37.61
C ALA A 607 -7.33 -29.16 37.02
N HIS A 608 -7.75 -28.03 36.43
CA HIS A 608 -6.88 -27.16 35.64
C HIS A 608 -5.67 -26.61 36.42
N ALA A 609 -5.84 -26.30 37.72
CA ALA A 609 -4.77 -25.79 38.56
C ALA A 609 -3.61 -26.80 38.71
N ALA A 610 -3.95 -28.09 38.87
CA ALA A 610 -2.94 -29.15 38.98
C ALA A 610 -2.10 -29.31 37.69
N PHE A 611 -2.68 -29.06 36.52
CA PHE A 611 -1.92 -29.04 35.25
C PHE A 611 -1.00 -27.83 35.16
N LEU A 612 -1.44 -26.64 35.55
CA LEU A 612 -0.64 -25.41 35.50
C LEU A 612 0.56 -25.44 36.45
N GLU A 613 0.42 -26.07 37.62
CA GLU A 613 1.51 -26.28 38.57
C GLU A 613 2.68 -27.10 38.01
N LYS A 614 2.43 -27.89 36.96
CA LYS A 614 3.44 -28.71 36.27
C LYS A 614 4.06 -28.02 35.05
N ASN A 615 3.87 -26.73 34.90
CA ASN A 615 4.54 -25.97 33.87
C ASN A 615 6.05 -26.06 34.03
N GLY A 616 6.77 -26.42 32.95
CA GLY A 616 8.23 -26.66 32.97
C GLY A 616 8.66 -28.05 33.44
N ALA A 617 7.75 -28.93 33.84
CA ALA A 617 8.08 -30.33 34.23
C ALA A 617 8.49 -31.15 32.99
N LEU A 618 9.20 -32.25 33.22
CA LEU A 618 9.67 -33.13 32.14
C LEU A 618 8.58 -34.12 31.72
N LEU A 619 8.26 -34.13 30.44
CA LEU A 619 7.36 -35.11 29.81
C LEU A 619 8.12 -35.77 28.64
N LYS A 620 8.35 -37.10 28.69
CA LYS A 620 9.30 -37.83 27.81
C LYS A 620 10.68 -37.13 27.76
N GLU A 621 11.26 -36.82 28.91
CA GLU A 621 12.59 -36.22 29.06
C GLU A 621 12.71 -34.78 28.48
N LYS A 622 11.63 -34.17 28.04
CA LYS A 622 11.61 -32.79 27.51
C LYS A 622 10.71 -31.91 28.37
N PRO A 623 11.11 -30.66 28.62
CA PRO A 623 10.27 -29.74 29.38
C PRO A 623 8.97 -29.44 28.63
N VAL A 624 7.85 -29.46 29.34
CA VAL A 624 6.54 -29.13 28.81
C VAL A 624 6.07 -27.78 29.35
N GLY A 625 5.79 -26.83 28.46
CA GLY A 625 5.11 -25.58 28.80
C GLY A 625 3.62 -25.81 28.85
N ILE A 626 2.97 -25.40 29.96
CA ILE A 626 1.53 -25.51 30.17
C ILE A 626 0.98 -24.14 30.57
N GLU A 627 0.12 -23.56 29.73
CA GLU A 627 -0.47 -22.24 29.96
C GLU A 627 -1.96 -22.26 29.65
N VAL A 628 -2.74 -21.35 30.25
CA VAL A 628 -4.14 -21.17 29.88
C VAL A 628 -4.18 -20.59 28.46
N ALA A 629 -4.84 -21.27 27.55
CA ALA A 629 -4.99 -20.81 26.18
C ALA A 629 -5.81 -19.50 26.15
N ARG A 630 -5.22 -18.42 25.65
CA ARG A 630 -5.91 -17.14 25.49
C ARG A 630 -7.02 -17.29 24.44
N PRO A 631 -8.24 -16.78 24.69
CA PRO A 631 -9.27 -16.78 23.69
C PRO A 631 -8.81 -15.97 22.47
N ARG A 632 -8.98 -16.53 21.25
CA ARG A 632 -8.79 -15.75 20.03
C ARG A 632 -9.75 -14.57 20.09
N ARG A 633 -9.27 -13.35 20.19
CA ARG A 633 -10.09 -12.17 19.90
C ARG A 633 -10.57 -12.31 18.45
N ARG A 634 -11.88 -12.39 18.29
CA ARG A 634 -12.58 -12.38 16.99
C ARG A 634 -12.43 -11.02 16.32
#